data_809fd4854da1503a45935e92b0fc2842
#
_entry.id   809fd4854da1503a45935e92b0fc2842
#
_cell.length_a   1.000
_cell.length_b   1.000
_cell.length_c   1.000
_cell.angle_alpha   90.00
_cell.angle_beta   90.00
_cell.angle_gamma   90.00
#
_symmetry.space_group_name_H-M   'P 1'
#
loop_
_entity.id
_entity.type
_entity.pdbx_description
1 polymer ?
#
loop_
_entity_poly.entity_id
_entity_poly.type
_entity_poly.pdbx_seq_one_letter_code
_entity_poly.pdbx_strand_id
1 'polypeptide(L)'
;MSSNSTEILKTGLSGFAVASFESRMGREMENLILRAGGTPRVVAAMREIPISENQEVFAFYEKLKAGHFNEVILLTGVGTKALFQILESKYPASHVFNAFKSSTLIARGPKSAKALTDYKLKPTITVPEPNTWREIVSTLEEHRSLKNLSIAVQEYGVSNPEFLQTLRDKGAKEVVSVPVYRWALPENIQPLIHLIGLILHGEIQMVLITSAQQINNVLEVAQGLGLEKRLLEAFSKIVIGSIGPIASETLRAKGIEPDFEPEHGKMGFLVKEASEKGREIYKRKTGIVVQARSSSAPNPPLSPNDSLFMKACRREFVDRTPLWIMRQAGRYLPEYRAIRSTVSFLTLCKRPDLAAEVTVSAQEVLGVDAAILFADILLISEPMGFHLEFAESGGPVISNPFRGAQDLNRLREVDGAKDLSYVMDAVRLIRQKLKPHIPLIGFAGAPFTLASYLIEGRGSKDYFHTRSVMEGEFAVWDKLMKRIVSATISYLNGQAAAGAQALQLFDSWVGILSPAEYKHFVLPYVQQLIQGLKPDIPVIYFGTETAPFYPFLKETGADVIGVDWHMGIDEAWNQLGNVAVQGNLDPSVLLTTPEKVRQETEKILKLVNGRPGHIFNLGHGILPTTPLENVHAMIETVKNWKL
;
A
#
# COMPACT_ATOMS: atom_id res chain seq x y z
N MET A 1 34.25 -0.82 -30.08
CA MET A 1 33.47 0.24 -29.36
C MET A 1 32.01 -0.15 -29.05
N SER A 2 31.48 -1.27 -29.57
CA SER A 2 30.05 -1.67 -29.35
C SER A 2 29.77 -2.48 -28.09
N SER A 3 30.78 -3.20 -27.54
CA SER A 3 30.61 -4.01 -26.32
C SER A 3 30.52 -3.18 -25.02
N ASN A 4 31.31 -2.11 -24.93
CA ASN A 4 31.29 -1.22 -23.75
C ASN A 4 29.98 -0.47 -23.58
N SER A 5 29.33 -0.04 -24.68
CA SER A 5 28.05 0.69 -24.61
C SER A 5 26.88 -0.19 -24.16
N THR A 6 26.92 -1.49 -24.52
CA THR A 6 25.88 -2.47 -24.13
C THR A 6 26.05 -2.92 -22.66
N GLU A 7 27.27 -2.94 -22.15
CA GLU A 7 27.57 -3.28 -20.76
C GLU A 7 27.26 -2.13 -19.80
N ILE A 8 27.52 -0.88 -20.20
CA ILE A 8 27.13 0.34 -19.46
C ILE A 8 25.60 0.45 -19.36
N LEU A 9 24.86 0.12 -20.42
CA LEU A 9 23.39 0.08 -20.39
C LEU A 9 22.84 -0.97 -19.43
N LYS A 10 23.54 -2.09 -19.21
CA LYS A 10 23.10 -3.17 -18.30
C LYS A 10 23.38 -2.91 -16.82
N THR A 11 24.27 -2.01 -16.47
CA THR A 11 24.72 -1.81 -15.08
C THR A 11 24.78 -0.34 -14.64
N GLY A 12 24.51 0.61 -15.52
CA GLY A 12 24.70 2.04 -15.27
C GLY A 12 23.92 2.60 -14.07
N LEU A 13 22.68 2.11 -13.86
CA LEU A 13 21.83 2.49 -12.72
C LEU A 13 21.91 1.48 -11.56
N SER A 14 22.84 0.53 -11.57
CA SER A 14 22.97 -0.45 -10.48
C SER A 14 23.20 0.25 -9.14
N GLY A 15 22.38 -0.10 -8.13
CA GLY A 15 22.41 0.52 -6.81
C GLY A 15 21.59 1.83 -6.69
N PHE A 16 20.99 2.33 -7.78
CA PHE A 16 20.10 3.48 -7.75
C PHE A 16 18.65 3.06 -7.59
N ALA A 17 17.92 3.68 -6.65
CA ALA A 17 16.48 3.74 -6.67
C ALA A 17 16.05 4.95 -7.52
N VAL A 18 15.32 4.68 -8.60
CA VAL A 18 14.94 5.67 -9.60
C VAL A 18 13.45 5.87 -9.57
N ALA A 19 13.01 7.07 -9.20
CA ALA A 19 11.60 7.44 -9.19
C ALA A 19 11.18 8.00 -10.55
N SER A 20 9.91 7.74 -10.93
CA SER A 20 9.24 8.44 -12.03
C SER A 20 7.75 8.55 -11.73
N PHE A 21 7.14 9.64 -12.20
CA PHE A 21 5.72 9.94 -11.98
C PHE A 21 4.87 9.58 -13.22
N GLU A 22 5.31 8.57 -13.97
CA GLU A 22 4.71 8.19 -15.24
C GLU A 22 3.37 7.47 -15.06
N SER A 23 2.32 7.96 -15.73
CA SER A 23 0.95 7.47 -15.58
C SER A 23 0.53 6.51 -16.68
N ARG A 24 0.89 6.80 -17.95
CA ARG A 24 0.43 6.03 -19.12
C ARG A 24 1.32 4.86 -19.47
N MET A 25 2.62 5.06 -19.34
CA MET A 25 3.64 4.11 -19.75
C MET A 25 4.51 3.68 -18.55
N GLY A 26 3.89 3.59 -17.36
CA GLY A 26 4.59 3.25 -16.12
C GLY A 26 5.35 1.94 -16.22
N ARG A 27 4.73 0.87 -16.75
CA ARG A 27 5.39 -0.43 -16.96
C ARG A 27 6.57 -0.36 -17.92
N GLU A 28 6.49 0.47 -18.96
CA GLU A 28 7.60 0.63 -19.90
C GLU A 28 8.75 1.37 -19.20
N MET A 29 8.47 2.40 -18.42
CA MET A 29 9.47 3.11 -17.61
C MET A 29 10.12 2.17 -16.60
N GLU A 30 9.35 1.36 -15.88
CA GLU A 30 9.88 0.35 -14.95
C GLU A 30 10.84 -0.62 -15.66
N ASN A 31 10.42 -1.16 -16.80
CA ASN A 31 11.23 -2.08 -17.59
C ASN A 31 12.53 -1.43 -18.11
N LEU A 32 12.48 -0.16 -18.50
CA LEU A 32 13.67 0.57 -18.95
C LEU A 32 14.66 0.75 -17.78
N ILE A 33 14.19 1.15 -16.61
CA ILE A 33 15.02 1.32 -15.40
C ILE A 33 15.61 -0.03 -14.97
N LEU A 34 14.81 -1.12 -14.96
CA LEU A 34 15.29 -2.47 -14.62
C LEU A 34 16.37 -2.95 -15.59
N ARG A 35 16.18 -2.76 -16.90
CA ARG A 35 17.18 -3.11 -17.92
C ARG A 35 18.49 -2.32 -17.78
N ALA A 36 18.39 -1.11 -17.24
CA ALA A 36 19.55 -0.29 -16.91
C ALA A 36 20.20 -0.65 -15.56
N GLY A 37 19.68 -1.65 -14.85
CA GLY A 37 20.18 -2.15 -13.56
C GLY A 37 19.70 -1.39 -12.33
N GLY A 38 18.79 -0.43 -12.48
CA GLY A 38 18.22 0.36 -11.38
C GLY A 38 17.03 -0.31 -10.70
N THR A 39 16.66 0.19 -9.53
CA THR A 39 15.44 -0.20 -8.80
C THR A 39 14.34 0.82 -9.12
N PRO A 40 13.30 0.49 -9.90
CA PRO A 40 12.26 1.43 -10.26
C PRO A 40 11.32 1.73 -9.08
N ARG A 41 10.86 2.98 -9.01
CA ARG A 41 9.78 3.48 -8.16
C ARG A 41 8.88 4.35 -9.04
N VAL A 42 7.99 3.72 -9.79
CA VAL A 42 7.15 4.39 -10.77
C VAL A 42 5.72 4.49 -10.23
N VAL A 43 5.22 5.72 -10.14
CA VAL A 43 3.91 6.03 -9.58
C VAL A 43 3.21 7.06 -10.45
N ALA A 44 1.92 6.86 -10.73
CA ALA A 44 1.13 7.82 -11.45
C ALA A 44 0.94 9.11 -10.63
N ALA A 45 1.32 10.27 -11.19
CA ALA A 45 1.03 11.57 -10.58
C ALA A 45 -0.21 12.25 -11.18
N MET A 46 -0.84 11.65 -12.20
CA MET A 46 -1.99 12.25 -12.86
C MET A 46 -2.86 11.19 -13.52
N ARG A 47 -4.15 11.51 -13.69
CA ARG A 47 -5.09 10.75 -14.52
C ARG A 47 -5.80 11.67 -15.51
N GLU A 48 -6.26 11.08 -16.60
CA GLU A 48 -7.09 11.76 -17.59
C GLU A 48 -8.56 11.64 -17.20
N ILE A 49 -9.28 12.77 -17.17
CA ILE A 49 -10.73 12.78 -17.00
C ILE A 49 -11.35 13.17 -18.35
N PRO A 50 -12.10 12.26 -19.00
CA PRO A 50 -12.90 12.62 -20.16
C PRO A 50 -13.98 13.63 -19.75
N ILE A 51 -14.16 14.68 -20.53
CA ILE A 51 -15.26 15.62 -20.31
C ILE A 51 -16.47 15.07 -21.05
N SER A 52 -17.27 14.24 -20.41
CA SER A 52 -18.39 13.49 -21.00
C SER A 52 -19.59 14.34 -21.42
N GLU A 53 -19.73 15.57 -20.90
CA GLU A 53 -20.79 16.53 -21.25
C GLU A 53 -20.17 17.85 -21.69
N ASN A 54 -19.32 17.81 -22.73
CA ASN A 54 -18.53 18.96 -23.11
C ASN A 54 -19.32 19.92 -24.02
N GLN A 55 -20.04 20.84 -23.41
CA GLN A 55 -20.78 21.88 -24.13
C GLN A 55 -19.87 22.73 -25.03
N GLU A 56 -18.60 22.93 -24.65
CA GLU A 56 -17.62 23.68 -25.42
C GLU A 56 -17.25 22.96 -26.71
N VAL A 57 -17.10 21.62 -26.68
CA VAL A 57 -16.87 20.83 -27.91
C VAL A 57 -18.09 20.84 -28.81
N PHE A 58 -19.30 20.79 -28.28
CA PHE A 58 -20.50 20.87 -29.09
C PHE A 58 -20.69 22.27 -29.70
N ALA A 59 -20.44 23.34 -28.94
CA ALA A 59 -20.45 24.70 -29.42
C ALA A 59 -19.38 24.95 -30.50
N PHE A 60 -18.18 24.40 -30.29
CA PHE A 60 -17.13 24.39 -31.32
C PHE A 60 -17.62 23.70 -32.61
N TYR A 61 -18.24 22.53 -32.48
CA TYR A 61 -18.70 21.76 -33.64
C TYR A 61 -19.77 22.51 -34.44
N GLU A 62 -20.74 23.16 -33.79
CA GLU A 62 -21.76 23.95 -34.49
C GLU A 62 -21.12 25.13 -35.27
N LYS A 63 -20.13 25.81 -34.71
CA LYS A 63 -19.35 26.84 -35.40
C LYS A 63 -18.51 26.24 -36.55
N LEU A 64 -17.89 25.07 -36.37
CA LEU A 64 -17.12 24.38 -37.41
C LEU A 64 -18.00 24.00 -38.60
N LYS A 65 -19.17 23.42 -38.33
CA LYS A 65 -20.16 23.05 -39.37
C LYS A 65 -20.67 24.24 -40.14
N ALA A 66 -20.75 25.42 -39.53
CA ALA A 66 -21.09 26.67 -40.15
C ALA A 66 -19.92 27.31 -40.95
N GLY A 67 -18.76 26.66 -41.03
CA GLY A 67 -17.58 27.16 -41.74
C GLY A 67 -16.88 28.34 -41.07
N HIS A 68 -17.06 28.50 -39.75
CA HIS A 68 -16.53 29.62 -38.99
C HIS A 68 -15.01 29.58 -38.81
N PHE A 69 -14.42 28.38 -38.73
CA PHE A 69 -12.99 28.23 -38.50
C PHE A 69 -12.21 28.03 -39.81
N ASN A 70 -11.19 28.85 -39.99
CA ASN A 70 -10.24 28.68 -41.08
C ASN A 70 -9.26 27.54 -40.80
N GLU A 71 -8.87 27.39 -39.51
CA GLU A 71 -7.88 26.42 -39.07
C GLU A 71 -8.32 25.69 -37.80
N VAL A 72 -7.99 24.39 -37.74
CA VAL A 72 -8.18 23.56 -36.57
C VAL A 72 -6.85 22.90 -36.22
N ILE A 73 -6.30 23.27 -35.06
CA ILE A 73 -5.02 22.75 -34.52
C ILE A 73 -5.31 21.59 -33.58
N LEU A 74 -4.71 20.43 -33.83
CA LEU A 74 -4.87 19.20 -33.08
C LEU A 74 -3.56 18.86 -32.38
N LEU A 75 -3.52 19.05 -31.04
CA LEU A 75 -2.29 18.99 -30.27
C LEU A 75 -1.83 17.57 -29.95
N THR A 76 -2.74 16.61 -29.72
CA THR A 76 -2.36 15.24 -29.33
C THR A 76 -3.23 14.19 -30.01
N GLY A 77 -2.65 13.00 -30.26
CA GLY A 77 -3.41 11.90 -30.86
C GLY A 77 -4.56 11.41 -29.97
N VAL A 78 -4.37 11.40 -28.64
CA VAL A 78 -5.42 11.01 -27.69
C VAL A 78 -6.51 12.08 -27.65
N GLY A 79 -6.14 13.35 -27.59
CA GLY A 79 -7.09 14.46 -27.61
C GLY A 79 -7.88 14.51 -28.93
N THR A 80 -7.23 14.22 -30.06
CA THR A 80 -7.91 14.10 -31.36
C THR A 80 -8.95 12.98 -31.32
N LYS A 81 -8.59 11.78 -30.85
CA LYS A 81 -9.53 10.66 -30.72
C LYS A 81 -10.71 10.99 -29.81
N ALA A 82 -10.43 11.61 -28.68
CA ALA A 82 -11.47 12.03 -27.73
C ALA A 82 -12.43 13.07 -28.33
N LEU A 83 -11.90 14.06 -29.07
CA LEU A 83 -12.73 15.04 -29.74
C LEU A 83 -13.75 14.37 -30.67
N PHE A 84 -13.29 13.41 -31.49
CA PHE A 84 -14.18 12.68 -32.40
C PHE A 84 -15.17 11.79 -31.64
N GLN A 85 -14.75 11.07 -30.60
CA GLN A 85 -15.62 10.24 -29.77
C GLN A 85 -16.73 11.06 -29.08
N ILE A 86 -16.39 12.24 -28.55
CA ILE A 86 -17.39 13.16 -27.98
C ILE A 86 -18.39 13.62 -29.06
N LEU A 87 -17.91 13.99 -30.22
CA LEU A 87 -18.79 14.44 -31.31
C LEU A 87 -19.67 13.31 -31.82
N GLU A 88 -19.14 12.11 -32.04
CA GLU A 88 -19.85 10.92 -32.48
C GLU A 88 -20.90 10.42 -31.49
N SER A 89 -20.78 10.78 -30.20
CA SER A 89 -21.82 10.47 -29.19
C SER A 89 -23.14 11.23 -29.47
N LYS A 90 -23.08 12.33 -30.20
CA LYS A 90 -24.24 13.20 -30.47
C LYS A 90 -24.57 13.37 -31.97
N TYR A 91 -23.59 13.25 -32.85
CA TYR A 91 -23.75 13.50 -34.28
C TYR A 91 -23.32 12.29 -35.12
N PRO A 92 -23.95 12.04 -36.29
CA PRO A 92 -23.50 10.99 -37.21
C PRO A 92 -22.05 11.21 -37.67
N ALA A 93 -21.24 10.16 -37.66
CA ALA A 93 -19.82 10.21 -38.00
C ALA A 93 -19.55 10.91 -39.37
N SER A 94 -20.40 10.63 -40.37
CA SER A 94 -20.28 11.26 -41.70
C SER A 94 -20.44 12.79 -41.66
N HIS A 95 -21.31 13.29 -40.80
CA HIS A 95 -21.51 14.75 -40.63
C HIS A 95 -20.31 15.37 -39.91
N VAL A 96 -19.80 14.69 -38.87
CA VAL A 96 -18.60 15.14 -38.14
C VAL A 96 -17.42 15.27 -39.11
N PHE A 97 -17.11 14.23 -39.87
CA PHE A 97 -15.96 14.24 -40.81
C PHE A 97 -16.09 15.28 -41.89
N ASN A 98 -17.30 15.48 -42.42
CA ASN A 98 -17.52 16.51 -43.47
C ASN A 98 -17.30 17.93 -42.95
N ALA A 99 -17.67 18.21 -41.68
CA ALA A 99 -17.43 19.53 -41.08
C ALA A 99 -15.93 19.85 -40.97
N PHE A 100 -15.08 18.88 -40.66
CA PHE A 100 -13.63 19.09 -40.58
C PHE A 100 -12.97 19.31 -41.95
N LYS A 101 -13.56 18.87 -43.05
CA LYS A 101 -13.01 19.07 -44.41
C LYS A 101 -13.04 20.51 -44.86
N SER A 102 -13.86 21.36 -44.27
CA SER A 102 -13.97 22.78 -44.61
C SER A 102 -12.86 23.66 -44.04
N SER A 103 -12.03 23.13 -43.17
CA SER A 103 -10.95 23.86 -42.48
C SER A 103 -9.58 23.25 -42.77
N THR A 104 -8.52 24.06 -42.66
CA THR A 104 -7.14 23.57 -42.67
C THR A 104 -6.86 22.81 -41.38
N LEU A 105 -6.52 21.53 -41.48
CA LEU A 105 -6.23 20.68 -40.32
C LEU A 105 -4.73 20.65 -40.03
N ILE A 106 -4.33 21.12 -38.87
CA ILE A 106 -2.94 21.19 -38.42
C ILE A 106 -2.72 20.12 -37.36
N ALA A 107 -1.86 19.14 -37.63
CA ALA A 107 -1.43 18.15 -36.66
C ALA A 107 -0.10 18.57 -36.03
N ARG A 108 -0.05 18.73 -34.70
CA ARG A 108 1.19 19.09 -34.00
C ARG A 108 2.34 18.10 -34.22
N GLY A 109 2.05 16.84 -34.53
CA GLY A 109 3.06 15.84 -34.79
C GLY A 109 2.51 14.48 -35.21
N PRO A 110 3.34 13.43 -35.31
CA PRO A 110 2.96 12.15 -35.92
C PRO A 110 1.77 11.46 -35.24
N LYS A 111 1.61 11.61 -33.91
CA LYS A 111 0.51 10.96 -33.16
C LYS A 111 -0.85 11.59 -33.47
N SER A 112 -0.96 12.92 -33.59
CA SER A 112 -2.18 13.59 -33.98
C SER A 112 -2.49 13.41 -35.47
N ALA A 113 -1.47 13.36 -36.33
CA ALA A 113 -1.63 13.04 -37.74
C ALA A 113 -2.18 11.62 -37.95
N LYS A 114 -1.62 10.62 -37.22
CA LYS A 114 -2.13 9.24 -37.25
C LYS A 114 -3.58 9.17 -36.78
N ALA A 115 -3.91 9.86 -35.67
CA ALA A 115 -5.29 9.88 -35.17
C ALA A 115 -6.29 10.45 -36.21
N LEU A 116 -5.93 11.51 -36.92
CA LEU A 116 -6.76 12.01 -38.05
C LEU A 116 -6.95 10.95 -39.14
N THR A 117 -5.89 10.23 -39.50
CA THR A 117 -5.95 9.16 -40.51
C THR A 117 -6.89 8.02 -40.10
N ASP A 118 -6.91 7.65 -38.80
CA ASP A 118 -7.84 6.65 -38.26
C ASP A 118 -9.30 7.05 -38.49
N TYR A 119 -9.61 8.37 -38.56
CA TYR A 119 -10.92 8.94 -38.87
C TYR A 119 -11.07 9.34 -40.36
N LYS A 120 -10.24 8.80 -41.25
CA LYS A 120 -10.26 9.08 -42.71
C LYS A 120 -10.12 10.57 -43.06
N LEU A 121 -9.47 11.34 -42.22
CA LEU A 121 -9.09 12.72 -42.42
C LEU A 121 -7.58 12.81 -42.63
N LYS A 122 -7.14 13.71 -43.49
CA LYS A 122 -5.72 13.94 -43.74
C LYS A 122 -5.34 15.31 -43.20
N PRO A 123 -4.29 15.43 -42.38
CA PRO A 123 -3.80 16.75 -41.99
C PRO A 123 -3.29 17.49 -43.19
N THR A 124 -3.58 18.79 -43.27
CA THR A 124 -3.04 19.70 -44.30
C THR A 124 -1.60 20.05 -43.96
N ILE A 125 -1.31 20.24 -42.66
CA ILE A 125 0.01 20.57 -42.13
C ILE A 125 0.34 19.59 -41.00
N THR A 126 1.58 19.07 -41.00
CA THR A 126 2.16 18.35 -39.86
C THR A 126 3.39 19.10 -39.39
N VAL A 127 3.41 19.51 -38.13
CA VAL A 127 4.47 20.33 -37.57
C VAL A 127 5.72 19.47 -37.36
N PRO A 128 6.94 19.97 -37.69
CA PRO A 128 8.21 19.25 -37.50
C PRO A 128 8.58 19.09 -36.01
N GLU A 129 9.50 18.16 -35.74
CA GLU A 129 10.12 18.04 -34.39
C GLU A 129 10.90 19.32 -34.05
N PRO A 130 10.89 19.74 -32.78
CA PRO A 130 10.50 19.02 -31.55
C PRO A 130 8.99 19.05 -31.23
N ASN A 131 8.12 19.47 -32.13
CA ASN A 131 6.66 19.43 -31.99
C ASN A 131 6.13 20.25 -30.78
N THR A 132 6.74 21.37 -30.45
CA THR A 132 6.23 22.28 -29.41
C THR A 132 5.23 23.27 -30.00
N TRP A 133 4.61 24.08 -29.15
CA TRP A 133 3.70 25.12 -29.63
C TRP A 133 4.44 26.25 -30.41
N ARG A 134 5.75 26.43 -30.17
CA ARG A 134 6.56 27.42 -30.89
C ARG A 134 6.74 27.03 -32.36
N GLU A 135 7.00 25.75 -32.64
CA GLU A 135 7.03 25.21 -34.00
C GLU A 135 5.67 25.26 -34.68
N ILE A 136 4.56 25.12 -33.93
CA ILE A 136 3.22 25.33 -34.51
C ILE A 136 3.10 26.76 -35.05
N VAL A 137 3.47 27.75 -34.24
CA VAL A 137 3.38 29.17 -34.62
C VAL A 137 4.27 29.46 -35.84
N SER A 138 5.55 29.06 -35.81
CA SER A 138 6.46 29.30 -36.95
C SER A 138 5.99 28.61 -38.25
N THR A 139 5.56 27.35 -38.16
CA THR A 139 5.05 26.62 -39.32
C THR A 139 3.79 27.25 -39.90
N LEU A 140 2.89 27.78 -39.05
CA LEU A 140 1.71 28.49 -39.51
C LEU A 140 2.09 29.78 -40.22
N GLU A 141 3.01 30.58 -39.70
CA GLU A 141 3.49 31.83 -40.32
C GLU A 141 4.18 31.57 -41.66
N GLU A 142 4.94 30.50 -41.78
CA GLU A 142 5.55 30.08 -43.06
C GLU A 142 4.51 29.66 -44.08
N HIS A 143 3.39 29.07 -43.63
CA HIS A 143 2.34 28.61 -44.54
C HIS A 143 1.46 29.77 -45.04
N ARG A 144 1.03 30.68 -44.14
CA ARG A 144 0.25 31.89 -44.45
C ARG A 144 0.18 32.86 -43.27
N SER A 145 -0.14 34.13 -43.56
CA SER A 145 -0.42 35.11 -42.52
C SER A 145 -1.62 34.71 -41.68
N LEU A 146 -1.49 34.81 -40.35
CA LEU A 146 -2.57 34.52 -39.39
C LEU A 146 -3.61 35.64 -39.32
N LYS A 147 -3.36 36.79 -39.96
CA LYS A 147 -4.22 37.98 -39.88
C LYS A 147 -5.64 37.65 -40.34
N ASN A 148 -6.61 38.00 -39.52
CA ASN A 148 -8.04 37.80 -39.74
C ASN A 148 -8.53 36.34 -39.78
N LEU A 149 -7.71 35.35 -39.37
CA LEU A 149 -8.14 33.96 -39.30
C LEU A 149 -8.86 33.67 -37.98
N SER A 150 -9.90 32.82 -38.07
CA SER A 150 -10.53 32.17 -36.90
C SER A 150 -9.90 30.79 -36.73
N ILE A 151 -9.28 30.56 -35.56
CA ILE A 151 -8.48 29.37 -35.26
C ILE A 151 -9.10 28.65 -34.08
N ALA A 152 -9.36 27.35 -34.22
CA ALA A 152 -9.72 26.48 -33.12
C ALA A 152 -8.50 25.64 -32.68
N VAL A 153 -8.25 25.55 -31.38
CA VAL A 153 -7.14 24.79 -30.82
C VAL A 153 -7.72 23.71 -29.92
N GLN A 154 -7.60 22.44 -30.34
CA GLN A 154 -7.95 21.30 -29.51
C GLN A 154 -6.91 21.17 -28.41
N GLU A 155 -7.29 21.50 -27.19
CA GLU A 155 -6.42 21.41 -26.02
C GLU A 155 -6.60 20.06 -25.30
N TYR A 156 -5.52 19.64 -24.67
CA TYR A 156 -5.44 18.38 -23.99
C TYR A 156 -4.73 18.57 -22.64
N GLY A 157 -5.51 18.49 -21.58
CA GLY A 157 -5.01 18.72 -20.23
C GLY A 157 -5.09 20.18 -19.80
N VAL A 158 -3.97 20.74 -19.38
CA VAL A 158 -3.89 22.17 -19.00
C VAL A 158 -3.80 23.02 -20.23
N SER A 159 -4.62 24.08 -20.28
CA SER A 159 -4.56 25.10 -21.32
C SER A 159 -3.18 25.77 -21.34
N ASN A 160 -2.72 26.14 -22.54
CA ASN A 160 -1.51 26.96 -22.71
C ASN A 160 -1.90 28.40 -23.09
N PRO A 161 -2.10 29.28 -22.08
CA PRO A 161 -2.50 30.66 -22.34
C PRO A 161 -1.50 31.45 -23.19
N GLU A 162 -0.19 31.17 -23.03
CA GLU A 162 0.87 31.82 -23.79
C GLU A 162 0.75 31.49 -25.29
N PHE A 163 0.52 30.22 -25.62
CA PHE A 163 0.29 29.79 -27.00
C PHE A 163 -0.94 30.46 -27.60
N LEU A 164 -2.08 30.41 -26.91
CA LEU A 164 -3.32 31.02 -27.39
C LEU A 164 -3.17 32.55 -27.56
N GLN A 165 -2.46 33.21 -26.63
CA GLN A 165 -2.20 34.64 -26.72
C GLN A 165 -1.26 34.97 -27.87
N THR A 166 -0.20 34.18 -28.10
CA THR A 166 0.72 34.36 -29.23
C THR A 166 -0.02 34.31 -30.57
N LEU A 167 -0.97 33.38 -30.75
CA LEU A 167 -1.79 33.32 -31.97
C LEU A 167 -2.62 34.62 -32.18
N ARG A 168 -3.16 35.21 -31.09
CA ARG A 168 -3.88 36.49 -31.14
C ARG A 168 -2.95 37.63 -31.49
N ASP A 169 -1.78 37.70 -30.85
CA ASP A 169 -0.78 38.75 -31.07
C ASP A 169 -0.23 38.73 -32.50
N LYS A 170 -0.23 37.55 -33.16
CA LYS A 170 0.09 37.39 -34.59
C LYS A 170 -1.05 37.76 -35.52
N GLY A 171 -2.16 38.29 -35.00
CA GLY A 171 -3.26 38.89 -35.76
C GLY A 171 -4.44 37.96 -36.06
N ALA A 172 -4.53 36.80 -35.40
CA ALA A 172 -5.72 35.95 -35.50
C ALA A 172 -6.97 36.73 -35.03
N LYS A 173 -8.07 36.67 -35.82
CA LYS A 173 -9.34 37.33 -35.50
C LYS A 173 -10.00 36.74 -34.27
N GLU A 174 -9.94 35.41 -34.15
CA GLU A 174 -10.50 34.65 -33.03
C GLU A 174 -9.63 33.43 -32.79
N VAL A 175 -9.36 33.12 -31.50
CA VAL A 175 -8.70 31.89 -31.08
C VAL A 175 -9.57 31.22 -30.03
N VAL A 176 -10.16 30.07 -30.37
CA VAL A 176 -11.07 29.30 -29.53
C VAL A 176 -10.33 28.06 -28.99
N SER A 177 -10.26 27.95 -27.68
CA SER A 177 -9.82 26.73 -26.99
C SER A 177 -10.95 25.70 -27.04
N VAL A 178 -10.60 24.44 -27.36
CA VAL A 178 -11.51 23.28 -27.40
C VAL A 178 -10.96 22.22 -26.47
N PRO A 179 -11.23 22.31 -25.17
CA PRO A 179 -10.73 21.36 -24.18
C PRO A 179 -11.49 20.03 -24.28
N VAL A 180 -10.78 18.94 -24.50
CA VAL A 180 -11.36 17.58 -24.61
C VAL A 180 -11.04 16.68 -23.43
N TYR A 181 -10.03 17.04 -22.66
CA TYR A 181 -9.63 16.36 -21.42
C TYR A 181 -9.12 17.34 -20.38
N ARG A 182 -9.27 16.97 -19.11
CA ARG A 182 -8.57 17.62 -18.00
C ARG A 182 -7.68 16.60 -17.30
N TRP A 183 -6.52 17.06 -16.89
CA TRP A 183 -5.68 16.33 -15.97
C TRP A 183 -6.18 16.53 -14.55
N ALA A 184 -6.24 15.46 -13.78
CA ALA A 184 -6.52 15.51 -12.35
C ALA A 184 -5.51 14.64 -11.61
N LEU A 185 -5.43 14.83 -10.31
CA LEU A 185 -4.72 13.89 -9.44
C LEU A 185 -5.33 12.49 -9.57
N PRO A 186 -4.55 11.42 -9.38
CA PRO A 186 -5.07 10.07 -9.29
C PRO A 186 -6.18 9.96 -8.23
N GLU A 187 -7.14 9.08 -8.41
CA GLU A 187 -8.17 8.84 -7.38
C GLU A 187 -7.55 8.40 -6.06
N ASN A 188 -6.57 7.52 -6.15
CA ASN A 188 -5.74 7.16 -5.01
C ASN A 188 -4.40 7.89 -5.10
N ILE A 189 -4.22 8.93 -4.28
CA ILE A 189 -2.96 9.70 -4.19
C ILE A 189 -1.95 9.09 -3.21
N GLN A 190 -2.30 8.03 -2.48
CA GLN A 190 -1.43 7.45 -1.45
C GLN A 190 -0.09 6.94 -1.99
N PRO A 191 -0.01 6.26 -3.16
CA PRO A 191 1.28 5.88 -3.74
C PRO A 191 2.17 7.10 -4.05
N LEU A 192 1.57 8.22 -4.47
CA LEU A 192 2.31 9.46 -4.74
C LEU A 192 2.83 10.08 -3.44
N ILE A 193 2.00 10.13 -2.40
CA ILE A 193 2.41 10.59 -1.05
C ILE A 193 3.56 9.75 -0.52
N HIS A 194 3.47 8.43 -0.68
CA HIS A 194 4.53 7.52 -0.27
C HIS A 194 5.84 7.78 -1.02
N LEU A 195 5.79 7.92 -2.36
CA LEU A 195 6.99 8.20 -3.16
C LEU A 195 7.62 9.55 -2.76
N ILE A 196 6.82 10.57 -2.44
CA ILE A 196 7.30 11.83 -1.85
C ILE A 196 8.02 11.53 -0.53
N GLY A 197 7.46 10.67 0.33
CA GLY A 197 8.10 10.24 1.58
C GLY A 197 9.47 9.59 1.36
N LEU A 198 9.59 8.67 0.41
CA LEU A 198 10.87 8.03 0.06
C LEU A 198 11.92 9.05 -0.42
N ILE A 199 11.49 10.05 -1.19
CA ILE A 199 12.39 11.15 -1.63
C ILE A 199 12.87 11.95 -0.40
N LEU A 200 11.97 12.29 0.51
CA LEU A 200 12.29 13.06 1.74
C LEU A 200 13.23 12.31 2.69
N HIS A 201 13.15 10.97 2.75
CA HIS A 201 14.03 10.12 3.56
C HIS A 201 15.36 9.78 2.88
N GLY A 202 15.60 10.25 1.64
CA GLY A 202 16.86 10.00 0.91
C GLY A 202 16.98 8.59 0.34
N GLU A 203 15.87 7.86 0.25
CA GLU A 203 15.83 6.52 -0.32
C GLU A 203 15.85 6.52 -1.86
N ILE A 204 15.58 7.66 -2.48
CA ILE A 204 15.60 7.87 -3.92
C ILE A 204 16.86 8.64 -4.30
N GLN A 205 17.63 8.13 -5.25
CA GLN A 205 18.83 8.78 -5.75
C GLN A 205 18.61 9.56 -7.04
N MET A 206 17.51 9.25 -7.75
CA MET A 206 17.22 9.88 -9.04
C MET A 206 15.70 9.97 -9.29
N VAL A 207 15.28 11.07 -9.92
CA VAL A 207 13.90 11.27 -10.40
C VAL A 207 13.92 11.56 -11.90
N LEU A 208 13.09 10.85 -12.67
CA LEU A 208 12.91 11.04 -14.10
C LEU A 208 11.53 11.63 -14.37
N ILE A 209 11.49 12.84 -14.91
CA ILE A 209 10.28 13.60 -15.22
C ILE A 209 9.99 13.51 -16.72
N THR A 210 8.81 12.99 -17.08
CA THR A 210 8.38 12.79 -18.46
C THR A 210 7.29 13.78 -18.91
N SER A 211 6.82 14.66 -18.02
CA SER A 211 5.81 15.68 -18.34
C SER A 211 5.83 16.83 -17.32
N ALA A 212 5.61 18.05 -17.80
CA ALA A 212 5.46 19.23 -16.96
C ALA A 212 4.36 19.09 -15.90
N GLN A 213 3.24 18.45 -16.24
CA GLN A 213 2.12 18.27 -15.33
C GLN A 213 2.45 17.34 -14.16
N GLN A 214 3.36 16.39 -14.34
CA GLN A 214 3.79 15.50 -13.25
C GLN A 214 4.36 16.30 -12.10
N ILE A 215 5.29 17.23 -12.35
CA ILE A 215 5.90 18.01 -11.29
C ILE A 215 4.92 19.00 -10.64
N ASN A 216 4.00 19.58 -11.41
CA ASN A 216 2.96 20.44 -10.86
C ASN A 216 2.09 19.66 -9.85
N ASN A 217 1.62 18.47 -10.22
CA ASN A 217 0.79 17.63 -9.35
C ASN A 217 1.56 17.12 -8.11
N VAL A 218 2.84 16.77 -8.26
CA VAL A 218 3.70 16.35 -7.14
C VAL A 218 3.86 17.47 -6.13
N LEU A 219 4.12 18.69 -6.59
CA LEU A 219 4.26 19.86 -5.72
C LEU A 219 2.92 20.27 -5.10
N GLU A 220 1.81 20.18 -5.83
CA GLU A 220 0.46 20.42 -5.30
C GLU A 220 0.15 19.47 -4.12
N VAL A 221 0.42 18.17 -4.28
CA VAL A 221 0.26 17.20 -3.19
C VAL A 221 1.19 17.50 -2.02
N ALA A 222 2.46 17.81 -2.29
CA ALA A 222 3.41 18.17 -1.24
C ALA A 222 3.00 19.45 -0.50
N GLN A 223 2.47 20.45 -1.19
CA GLN A 223 1.95 21.70 -0.61
C GLN A 223 0.75 21.41 0.30
N GLY A 224 -0.21 20.60 -0.16
CA GLY A 224 -1.36 20.18 0.64
C GLY A 224 -0.98 19.44 1.94
N LEU A 225 0.22 18.85 1.98
CA LEU A 225 0.78 18.16 3.15
C LEU A 225 1.73 19.06 3.98
N GLY A 226 1.99 20.30 3.56
CA GLY A 226 2.97 21.17 4.20
C GLY A 226 4.43 20.74 3.99
N LEU A 227 4.71 19.92 2.96
CA LEU A 227 6.02 19.32 2.71
C LEU A 227 6.77 19.92 1.51
N GLU A 228 6.19 20.90 0.81
CA GLU A 228 6.73 21.46 -0.44
C GLU A 228 8.19 21.92 -0.28
N LYS A 229 8.48 22.76 0.71
CA LYS A 229 9.83 23.27 0.97
C LYS A 229 10.84 22.14 1.19
N ARG A 230 10.48 21.14 1.99
CA ARG A 230 11.33 19.99 2.27
C ARG A 230 11.55 19.13 1.02
N LEU A 231 10.55 19.02 0.16
CA LEU A 231 10.65 18.27 -1.09
C LEU A 231 11.59 18.99 -2.08
N LEU A 232 11.50 20.32 -2.19
CA LEU A 232 12.42 21.11 -3.01
C LEU A 232 13.88 21.00 -2.52
N GLU A 233 14.09 21.02 -1.20
CA GLU A 233 15.39 20.76 -0.59
C GLU A 233 15.92 19.34 -0.89
N ALA A 234 15.03 18.33 -0.90
CA ALA A 234 15.41 16.96 -1.24
C ALA A 234 15.78 16.84 -2.73
N PHE A 235 15.03 17.49 -3.63
CA PHE A 235 15.34 17.50 -5.06
C PHE A 235 16.73 18.09 -5.38
N SER A 236 17.22 19.03 -4.59
CA SER A 236 18.57 19.58 -4.78
C SER A 236 19.69 18.54 -4.54
N LYS A 237 19.41 17.48 -3.78
CA LYS A 237 20.38 16.45 -3.39
C LYS A 237 20.33 15.17 -4.25
N ILE A 238 19.34 15.03 -5.11
CA ILE A 238 19.16 13.87 -5.98
C ILE A 238 19.32 14.26 -7.45
N VAL A 239 19.47 13.28 -8.31
CA VAL A 239 19.61 13.52 -9.76
C VAL A 239 18.23 13.76 -10.37
N ILE A 240 18.05 14.83 -11.10
CA ILE A 240 16.80 15.17 -11.80
C ILE A 240 17.01 15.09 -13.31
N GLY A 241 16.39 14.10 -13.95
CA GLY A 241 16.33 13.99 -15.40
C GLY A 241 15.01 14.51 -15.96
N SER A 242 15.06 15.38 -16.94
CA SER A 242 13.89 15.89 -17.66
C SER A 242 13.83 15.33 -19.07
N ILE A 243 12.64 14.98 -19.56
CA ILE A 243 12.48 14.38 -20.89
C ILE A 243 12.66 15.37 -22.04
N GLY A 244 12.52 16.66 -21.79
CA GLY A 244 12.61 17.67 -22.84
C GLY A 244 12.28 19.09 -22.37
N PRO A 245 12.32 20.07 -23.28
CA PRO A 245 12.35 21.51 -22.96
C PRO A 245 11.19 21.98 -22.08
N ILE A 246 9.97 21.58 -22.39
CA ILE A 246 8.75 22.00 -21.64
C ILE A 246 8.77 21.52 -20.19
N ALA A 247 9.21 20.30 -19.96
CA ALA A 247 9.36 19.77 -18.60
C ALA A 247 10.49 20.50 -17.86
N SER A 248 11.61 20.76 -18.54
CA SER A 248 12.75 21.49 -18.00
C SER A 248 12.40 22.94 -17.63
N GLU A 249 11.68 23.64 -18.47
CA GLU A 249 11.19 25.01 -18.21
C GLU A 249 10.27 25.03 -16.97
N THR A 250 9.37 24.04 -16.87
CA THR A 250 8.47 23.92 -15.70
C THR A 250 9.25 23.65 -14.42
N LEU A 251 10.23 22.76 -14.46
CA LEU A 251 11.11 22.47 -13.32
C LEU A 251 11.84 23.75 -12.86
N ARG A 252 12.47 24.50 -13.78
CA ARG A 252 13.16 25.76 -13.47
C ARG A 252 12.23 26.81 -12.89
N ALA A 253 11.01 26.95 -13.44
CA ALA A 253 9.98 27.85 -12.90
C ALA A 253 9.57 27.53 -11.47
N LYS A 254 9.79 26.27 -11.02
CA LYS A 254 9.56 25.80 -9.64
C LYS A 254 10.84 25.78 -8.78
N GLY A 255 11.96 26.34 -9.27
CA GLY A 255 13.23 26.36 -8.55
C GLY A 255 13.98 25.03 -8.56
N ILE A 256 13.65 24.12 -9.48
CA ILE A 256 14.30 22.81 -9.63
C ILE A 256 15.11 22.84 -10.93
N GLU A 257 16.44 22.78 -10.83
CA GLU A 257 17.31 22.69 -11.99
C GLU A 257 17.44 21.22 -12.43
N PRO A 258 17.02 20.86 -13.66
CA PRO A 258 17.27 19.52 -14.19
C PRO A 258 18.75 19.30 -14.46
N ASP A 259 19.28 18.13 -14.08
CA ASP A 259 20.69 17.81 -14.24
C ASP A 259 21.06 17.37 -15.66
N PHE A 260 20.07 16.84 -16.40
CA PHE A 260 20.21 16.48 -17.80
C PHE A 260 18.86 16.45 -18.52
N GLU A 261 18.93 16.64 -19.83
CA GLU A 261 17.83 16.55 -20.78
C GLU A 261 18.34 15.84 -22.04
N PRO A 262 17.73 14.74 -22.50
CA PRO A 262 18.21 14.02 -23.68
C PRO A 262 17.91 14.80 -24.97
N GLU A 263 18.79 14.65 -25.95
CA GLU A 263 18.64 15.26 -27.27
C GLU A 263 17.30 14.89 -27.94
N HIS A 264 16.82 13.67 -27.67
CA HIS A 264 15.53 13.20 -28.16
C HIS A 264 14.57 12.96 -26.98
N GLY A 265 13.43 13.64 -26.95
CA GLY A 265 12.41 13.60 -25.92
C GLY A 265 11.64 12.28 -25.84
N LYS A 266 12.34 11.15 -25.64
CA LYS A 266 11.78 9.80 -25.50
C LYS A 266 12.30 9.13 -24.24
N MET A 267 11.46 8.35 -23.56
CA MET A 267 11.81 7.69 -22.29
C MET A 267 13.06 6.82 -22.39
N GLY A 268 13.25 6.10 -23.49
CA GLY A 268 14.44 5.27 -23.70
C GLY A 268 15.74 6.08 -23.71
N PHE A 269 15.74 7.27 -24.31
CA PHE A 269 16.89 8.18 -24.29
C PHE A 269 17.10 8.81 -22.92
N LEU A 270 16.02 9.16 -22.23
CA LEU A 270 16.06 9.67 -20.86
C LEU A 270 16.74 8.67 -19.90
N VAL A 271 16.31 7.40 -19.93
CA VAL A 271 16.89 6.34 -19.09
C VAL A 271 18.32 6.00 -19.52
N LYS A 272 18.62 6.06 -20.83
CA LYS A 272 20.00 5.87 -21.34
C LYS A 272 20.93 6.94 -20.78
N GLU A 273 20.55 8.20 -20.88
CA GLU A 273 21.37 9.31 -20.38
C GLU A 273 21.50 9.29 -18.86
N ALA A 274 20.41 8.90 -18.16
CA ALA A 274 20.43 8.61 -16.72
C ALA A 274 21.49 7.56 -16.36
N SER A 275 21.60 6.50 -17.16
CA SER A 275 22.58 5.41 -16.96
C SER A 275 24.03 5.87 -17.17
N GLU A 276 24.23 6.78 -18.11
CA GLU A 276 25.55 7.29 -18.48
C GLU A 276 26.07 8.35 -17.51
N LYS A 277 25.21 9.29 -17.09
CA LYS A 277 25.60 10.49 -16.33
C LYS A 277 25.21 10.44 -14.84
N GLY A 278 24.18 9.68 -14.49
CA GLY A 278 23.52 9.77 -13.19
C GLY A 278 24.44 9.54 -12.00
N ARG A 279 25.36 8.58 -12.10
CA ARG A 279 26.29 8.22 -11.03
C ARG A 279 27.28 9.35 -10.70
N GLU A 280 27.81 9.99 -11.72
CA GLU A 280 28.75 11.09 -11.55
C GLU A 280 28.05 12.35 -11.01
N ILE A 281 26.84 12.63 -11.52
CA ILE A 281 26.03 13.76 -11.04
C ILE A 281 25.66 13.57 -9.57
N TYR A 282 25.21 12.37 -9.17
CA TYR A 282 24.86 12.08 -7.79
C TYR A 282 26.06 12.24 -6.84
N LYS A 283 27.23 11.69 -7.24
CA LYS A 283 28.48 11.87 -6.50
C LYS A 283 28.85 13.34 -6.33
N ARG A 284 28.70 14.16 -7.38
CA ARG A 284 28.97 15.60 -7.34
C ARG A 284 28.04 16.34 -6.37
N LYS A 285 26.75 15.98 -6.34
CA LYS A 285 25.75 16.62 -5.48
C LYS A 285 25.86 16.24 -4.01
N THR A 286 26.23 15.01 -3.71
CA THR A 286 26.14 14.46 -2.36
C THR A 286 27.49 14.08 -1.75
N GLY A 287 28.54 13.97 -2.54
CA GLY A 287 29.81 13.36 -2.14
C GLY A 287 29.77 11.83 -1.98
N ILE A 288 28.60 11.22 -2.16
CA ILE A 288 28.39 9.78 -1.97
C ILE A 288 28.66 9.03 -3.27
N VAL A 289 29.49 7.98 -3.18
CA VAL A 289 29.72 7.05 -4.29
C VAL A 289 28.75 5.86 -4.14
N VAL A 290 27.72 5.83 -4.98
CA VAL A 290 26.84 4.66 -5.07
C VAL A 290 27.62 3.52 -5.72
N GLN A 291 27.94 2.47 -4.97
CA GLN A 291 28.64 1.31 -5.51
C GLN A 291 27.70 0.53 -6.44
N ALA A 292 28.20 0.13 -7.62
CA ALA A 292 27.49 -0.81 -8.47
C ALA A 292 27.35 -2.13 -7.70
N ARG A 293 26.15 -2.62 -7.52
CA ARG A 293 25.95 -3.97 -6.97
C ARG A 293 26.48 -4.95 -8.01
N SER A 294 27.47 -5.77 -7.63
CA SER A 294 27.91 -6.86 -8.49
C SER A 294 26.74 -7.82 -8.69
N SER A 295 26.48 -8.22 -9.94
CA SER A 295 25.42 -9.15 -10.30
C SER A 295 25.56 -10.55 -9.67
N SER A 296 26.64 -10.80 -8.93
CA SER A 296 26.97 -12.06 -8.27
C SER A 296 26.91 -12.02 -6.74
N ALA A 297 26.66 -10.87 -6.11
CA ALA A 297 26.42 -10.85 -4.68
C ALA A 297 24.94 -11.17 -4.41
N PRO A 298 24.60 -12.22 -3.67
CA PRO A 298 23.23 -12.39 -3.20
C PRO A 298 22.85 -11.12 -2.43
N ASN A 299 21.63 -10.62 -2.68
CA ASN A 299 21.08 -9.55 -1.86
C ASN A 299 21.36 -9.91 -0.40
N PRO A 300 21.82 -8.96 0.46
CA PRO A 300 21.92 -9.25 1.87
C PRO A 300 20.57 -9.85 2.29
N PRO A 301 20.57 -10.94 3.08
CA PRO A 301 19.32 -11.56 3.47
C PRO A 301 18.44 -10.47 4.05
N LEU A 302 17.22 -10.31 3.49
CA LEU A 302 16.25 -9.34 3.96
C LEU A 302 16.07 -9.55 5.46
N SER A 303 16.30 -8.51 6.24
CA SER A 303 16.02 -8.55 7.68
C SER A 303 14.52 -8.84 7.86
N PRO A 304 14.10 -9.57 8.89
CA PRO A 304 12.68 -9.71 9.20
C PRO A 304 11.98 -8.34 9.31
N ASN A 305 12.69 -7.32 9.79
CA ASN A 305 12.18 -5.95 9.94
C ASN A 305 11.93 -5.24 8.60
N ASP A 306 12.54 -5.70 7.51
CA ASP A 306 12.33 -5.17 6.15
C ASP A 306 11.25 -5.94 5.37
N SER A 307 10.61 -6.93 6.01
CA SER A 307 9.55 -7.73 5.39
C SER A 307 8.30 -6.90 5.08
N LEU A 308 7.51 -7.37 4.10
CA LEU A 308 6.22 -6.75 3.75
C LEU A 308 5.29 -6.64 4.96
N PHE A 309 5.27 -7.68 5.81
CA PHE A 309 4.45 -7.69 7.02
C PHE A 309 4.87 -6.56 7.99
N MET A 310 6.16 -6.42 8.30
CA MET A 310 6.65 -5.38 9.20
C MET A 310 6.46 -3.98 8.64
N LYS A 311 6.64 -3.81 7.32
CA LYS A 311 6.32 -2.56 6.62
C LYS A 311 4.84 -2.20 6.74
N ALA A 312 3.94 -3.17 6.52
CA ALA A 312 2.52 -2.95 6.70
C ALA A 312 2.14 -2.59 8.15
N CYS A 313 2.74 -3.23 9.16
CA CYS A 313 2.54 -2.83 10.57
C CYS A 313 2.88 -1.35 10.80
N ARG A 314 3.91 -0.83 10.16
CA ARG A 314 4.33 0.58 10.23
C ARG A 314 3.62 1.50 9.23
N ARG A 315 2.65 0.95 8.47
CA ARG A 315 1.93 1.64 7.39
C ARG A 315 2.85 2.19 6.30
N GLU A 316 3.96 1.54 6.09
CA GLU A 316 4.81 1.77 4.95
C GLU A 316 4.20 1.12 3.70
N PHE A 317 4.58 1.62 2.53
CA PHE A 317 4.13 1.03 1.27
C PHE A 317 4.71 -0.38 1.11
N VAL A 318 3.89 -1.24 0.52
CA VAL A 318 4.25 -2.60 0.11
C VAL A 318 3.79 -2.81 -1.33
N ASP A 319 4.56 -3.54 -2.10
CA ASP A 319 4.25 -3.88 -3.51
C ASP A 319 3.10 -4.89 -3.66
N ARG A 320 2.76 -5.58 -2.58
CA ARG A 320 1.56 -6.40 -2.41
C ARG A 320 1.16 -6.48 -0.95
N THR A 321 -0.10 -6.76 -0.69
CA THR A 321 -0.60 -7.00 0.67
C THR A 321 0.09 -8.22 1.29
N PRO A 322 0.73 -8.09 2.47
CA PRO A 322 1.21 -9.25 3.22
C PRO A 322 0.07 -10.01 3.87
N LEU A 323 0.25 -11.32 4.06
CA LEU A 323 -0.72 -12.16 4.72
C LEU A 323 -0.09 -13.14 5.70
N TRP A 324 -0.84 -13.44 6.75
CA TRP A 324 -0.67 -14.59 7.63
C TRP A 324 -2.05 -15.08 8.09
N ILE A 325 -2.16 -16.23 8.74
CA ILE A 325 -3.46 -16.84 9.05
C ILE A 325 -3.54 -17.14 10.54
N MET A 326 -4.55 -16.59 11.23
CA MET A 326 -4.82 -16.93 12.62
C MET A 326 -5.07 -18.43 12.78
N ARG A 327 -4.33 -19.06 13.71
CA ARG A 327 -4.28 -20.51 13.93
C ARG A 327 -3.69 -21.27 12.73
N GLN A 328 -2.72 -20.66 11.99
CA GLN A 328 -2.11 -21.28 10.81
C GLN A 328 -1.49 -22.65 11.08
N ALA A 329 -0.91 -22.90 12.24
CA ALA A 329 -0.57 -24.25 12.70
C ALA A 329 -1.81 -24.87 13.37
N GLY A 330 -2.62 -25.61 12.63
CA GLY A 330 -3.91 -26.08 13.11
C GLY A 330 -4.35 -27.45 12.56
N ARG A 331 -5.45 -27.96 13.09
CA ARG A 331 -5.99 -29.31 12.79
C ARG A 331 -6.35 -29.55 11.30
N TYR A 332 -6.46 -28.51 10.49
CA TYR A 332 -6.68 -28.63 9.03
C TYR A 332 -5.41 -29.09 8.30
N LEU A 333 -4.19 -28.86 8.86
CA LEU A 333 -2.92 -29.29 8.28
C LEU A 333 -2.60 -30.75 8.63
N PRO A 334 -2.27 -31.60 7.64
CA PRO A 334 -1.83 -32.98 7.87
C PRO A 334 -0.59 -33.06 8.78
N GLU A 335 0.41 -32.21 8.57
CA GLU A 335 1.66 -32.15 9.30
C GLU A 335 1.41 -31.87 10.80
N TYR A 336 0.53 -30.93 11.08
CA TYR A 336 0.12 -30.65 12.48
C TYR A 336 -0.57 -31.86 13.11
N ARG A 337 -1.50 -32.54 12.39
CA ARG A 337 -2.19 -33.72 12.93
C ARG A 337 -1.24 -34.86 13.22
N ALA A 338 -0.22 -35.07 12.39
CA ALA A 338 0.79 -36.11 12.59
C ALA A 338 1.52 -35.91 13.93
N ILE A 339 1.98 -34.70 14.22
CA ILE A 339 2.65 -34.41 15.50
C ILE A 339 1.65 -34.46 16.67
N ARG A 340 0.49 -33.85 16.53
CA ARG A 340 -0.53 -33.75 17.58
C ARG A 340 -1.09 -35.10 17.99
N SER A 341 -1.07 -36.11 17.13
CA SER A 341 -1.51 -37.48 17.46
C SER A 341 -0.57 -38.21 18.43
N THR A 342 0.67 -37.74 18.55
CA THR A 342 1.70 -38.38 19.40
C THR A 342 1.81 -37.80 20.81
N VAL A 343 1.30 -36.58 21.03
CA VAL A 343 1.44 -35.86 22.31
C VAL A 343 0.16 -35.10 22.67
N SER A 344 -0.05 -34.79 23.95
CA SER A 344 -1.15 -33.94 24.40
C SER A 344 -0.95 -32.50 23.89
N PHE A 345 -2.03 -31.71 23.85
CA PHE A 345 -1.94 -30.29 23.42
C PHE A 345 -1.01 -29.46 24.31
N LEU A 346 -1.14 -29.65 25.64
CA LEU A 346 -0.31 -28.95 26.62
C LEU A 346 1.17 -29.39 26.52
N THR A 347 1.42 -30.68 26.28
CA THR A 347 2.78 -31.18 26.02
C THR A 347 3.36 -30.54 24.76
N LEU A 348 2.59 -30.45 23.68
CA LEU A 348 3.02 -29.81 22.45
C LEU A 348 3.41 -28.34 22.69
N CYS A 349 2.60 -27.58 23.45
CA CYS A 349 2.92 -26.19 23.81
C CYS A 349 4.16 -26.06 24.69
N LYS A 350 4.43 -27.05 25.56
CA LYS A 350 5.56 -27.04 26.54
C LYS A 350 6.85 -27.66 26.01
N ARG A 351 6.82 -28.23 24.80
CA ARG A 351 7.99 -28.80 24.11
C ARG A 351 8.51 -27.83 23.06
N PRO A 352 9.62 -27.10 23.34
CA PRO A 352 10.16 -26.09 22.42
C PRO A 352 10.43 -26.62 21.01
N ASP A 353 10.96 -27.85 20.92
CA ASP A 353 11.26 -28.52 19.66
C ASP A 353 9.99 -28.78 18.80
N LEU A 354 8.92 -29.28 19.41
CA LEU A 354 7.66 -29.57 18.75
C LEU A 354 6.89 -28.29 18.41
N ALA A 355 6.85 -27.31 19.31
CA ALA A 355 6.26 -25.99 19.05
C ALA A 355 6.96 -25.29 17.88
N ALA A 356 8.28 -25.40 17.81
CA ALA A 356 9.06 -24.85 16.70
C ALA A 356 8.76 -25.60 15.39
N GLU A 357 8.68 -26.92 15.42
CA GLU A 357 8.40 -27.75 14.25
C GLU A 357 7.04 -27.41 13.62
N VAL A 358 5.96 -27.39 14.42
CA VAL A 358 4.63 -27.05 13.90
C VAL A 358 4.53 -25.61 13.42
N THR A 359 5.23 -24.67 14.04
CA THR A 359 5.25 -23.27 13.61
C THR A 359 5.92 -23.09 12.23
N VAL A 360 7.12 -23.67 12.08
CA VAL A 360 7.93 -23.56 10.87
C VAL A 360 7.26 -24.30 9.71
N SER A 361 6.83 -25.56 9.96
CA SER A 361 6.13 -26.37 8.96
C SER A 361 4.88 -25.66 8.43
N ALA A 362 4.06 -25.09 9.31
CA ALA A 362 2.88 -24.36 8.87
C ALA A 362 3.23 -23.15 7.99
N GLN A 363 4.27 -22.39 8.32
CA GLN A 363 4.70 -21.26 7.49
C GLN A 363 5.24 -21.73 6.12
N GLU A 364 6.01 -22.82 6.08
CA GLU A 364 6.58 -23.35 4.85
C GLU A 364 5.51 -23.93 3.92
N VAL A 365 4.59 -24.73 4.45
CA VAL A 365 3.49 -25.34 3.67
C VAL A 365 2.57 -24.27 3.07
N LEU A 366 2.25 -23.26 3.84
CA LEU A 366 1.36 -22.18 3.42
C LEU A 366 2.09 -21.10 2.61
N GLY A 367 3.38 -20.92 2.86
CA GLY A 367 4.17 -19.87 2.23
C GLY A 367 3.73 -18.45 2.60
N VAL A 368 3.13 -18.24 3.76
CA VAL A 368 2.66 -16.93 4.25
C VAL A 368 3.82 -15.99 4.63
N ASP A 369 3.52 -14.70 4.79
CA ASP A 369 4.54 -13.64 4.96
C ASP A 369 5.00 -13.46 6.40
N ALA A 370 4.33 -14.08 7.38
CA ALA A 370 4.75 -14.10 8.78
C ALA A 370 4.40 -15.45 9.43
N ALA A 371 5.21 -15.88 10.37
CA ALA A 371 4.90 -16.99 11.23
C ALA A 371 4.32 -16.48 12.55
N ILE A 372 3.38 -17.21 13.15
CA ILE A 372 2.97 -16.97 14.54
C ILE A 372 3.39 -18.15 15.41
N LEU A 373 3.95 -17.84 16.56
CA LEU A 373 4.35 -18.81 17.57
C LEU A 373 3.22 -19.80 17.86
N PHE A 374 3.52 -21.09 17.91
CA PHE A 374 2.58 -22.07 18.41
C PHE A 374 2.65 -22.14 19.94
N ALA A 375 1.61 -21.66 20.59
CA ALA A 375 1.43 -21.64 22.05
C ALA A 375 -0.08 -21.52 22.37
N ASP A 376 -0.42 -21.37 23.64
CA ASP A 376 -1.79 -21.04 24.07
C ASP A 376 -1.80 -19.78 24.94
N ILE A 377 -2.87 -18.97 24.82
CA ILE A 377 -3.02 -17.72 25.58
C ILE A 377 -3.07 -17.95 27.09
N LEU A 378 -3.45 -19.14 27.53
CA LEU A 378 -3.63 -19.47 28.95
C LEU A 378 -2.39 -20.08 29.63
N LEU A 379 -1.29 -20.31 28.89
CA LEU A 379 -0.05 -20.82 29.54
C LEU A 379 0.43 -19.92 30.67
N ILE A 380 0.19 -18.62 30.58
CA ILE A 380 0.52 -17.63 31.61
C ILE A 380 -0.25 -17.85 32.93
N SER A 381 -1.39 -18.53 32.88
CA SER A 381 -2.20 -18.80 34.09
C SER A 381 -1.50 -19.69 35.11
N GLU A 382 -0.69 -20.66 34.64
CA GLU A 382 -0.02 -21.60 35.54
C GLU A 382 0.96 -20.91 36.49
N PRO A 383 1.93 -20.09 36.02
CA PRO A 383 2.80 -19.36 36.96
C PRO A 383 2.05 -18.33 37.80
N MET A 384 0.89 -17.82 37.33
CA MET A 384 0.04 -16.96 38.18
C MET A 384 -0.64 -17.69 39.33
N GLY A 385 -0.58 -19.04 39.40
CA GLY A 385 -1.13 -19.86 40.50
C GLY A 385 -2.44 -20.56 40.14
N PHE A 386 -2.77 -20.68 38.85
CA PHE A 386 -3.94 -21.41 38.38
C PHE A 386 -3.56 -22.79 37.83
N HIS A 387 -4.49 -23.73 37.88
CA HIS A 387 -4.32 -25.07 37.33
C HIS A 387 -5.03 -25.17 35.99
N LEU A 388 -4.23 -25.22 34.90
CA LEU A 388 -4.70 -25.31 33.53
C LEU A 388 -4.74 -26.75 33.05
N GLU A 389 -5.88 -27.15 32.51
CA GLU A 389 -6.08 -28.46 31.90
C GLU A 389 -6.76 -28.29 30.55
N PHE A 390 -6.61 -29.26 29.65
CA PHE A 390 -7.32 -29.32 28.37
C PHE A 390 -8.08 -30.64 28.31
N ALA A 391 -9.41 -30.56 28.37
CA ALA A 391 -10.27 -31.73 28.25
C ALA A 391 -10.18 -32.35 26.82
N GLU A 392 -10.26 -33.66 26.70
CA GLU A 392 -10.15 -34.39 25.43
C GLU A 392 -11.19 -33.95 24.40
N SER A 393 -12.40 -33.65 24.82
CA SER A 393 -13.51 -33.21 23.99
C SER A 393 -13.94 -31.74 24.20
N GLY A 394 -13.25 -31.00 25.08
CA GLY A 394 -13.58 -29.63 25.48
C GLY A 394 -12.41 -28.66 25.29
N GLY A 395 -12.67 -27.39 25.50
CA GLY A 395 -11.66 -26.34 25.54
C GLY A 395 -10.81 -26.39 26.82
N PRO A 396 -10.04 -25.34 27.10
CA PRO A 396 -9.27 -25.19 28.32
C PRO A 396 -10.18 -25.11 29.55
N VAL A 397 -9.68 -25.64 30.67
CA VAL A 397 -10.34 -25.63 31.99
C VAL A 397 -9.33 -25.14 33.05
N ILE A 398 -9.75 -24.16 33.83
CA ILE A 398 -9.05 -23.72 35.06
C ILE A 398 -9.77 -24.37 36.24
N SER A 399 -9.17 -25.40 36.82
CA SER A 399 -9.82 -26.21 37.87
C SER A 399 -9.92 -25.50 39.23
N ASN A 400 -9.15 -24.43 39.44
CA ASN A 400 -9.20 -23.57 40.62
C ASN A 400 -9.49 -22.09 40.23
N PRO A 401 -10.67 -21.77 39.70
CA PRO A 401 -10.96 -20.44 39.16
C PRO A 401 -10.96 -19.35 40.25
N PHE A 402 -10.79 -18.10 39.85
CA PHE A 402 -10.86 -16.93 40.70
C PHE A 402 -12.33 -16.60 41.01
N ARG A 403 -12.66 -16.36 42.29
CA ARG A 403 -14.05 -16.12 42.74
C ARG A 403 -14.25 -14.84 43.55
N GLY A 404 -13.20 -14.07 43.83
CA GLY A 404 -13.33 -12.82 44.57
C GLY A 404 -12.12 -12.49 45.43
N ALA A 405 -12.33 -11.59 46.41
CA ALA A 405 -11.25 -11.02 47.22
C ALA A 405 -10.36 -12.06 47.93
N GLN A 406 -10.93 -13.20 48.37
CA GLN A 406 -10.18 -14.28 49.04
C GLN A 406 -9.10 -14.91 48.15
N ASP A 407 -9.27 -14.84 46.82
CA ASP A 407 -8.33 -15.44 45.88
C ASP A 407 -7.17 -14.52 45.50
N LEU A 408 -7.21 -13.25 45.86
CA LEU A 408 -6.16 -12.29 45.57
C LEU A 408 -4.78 -12.72 46.14
N ASN A 409 -4.77 -13.31 47.32
CA ASN A 409 -3.52 -13.71 48.02
C ASN A 409 -2.80 -14.89 47.35
N ARG A 410 -3.47 -15.65 46.49
CA ARG A 410 -2.84 -16.75 45.75
C ARG A 410 -2.25 -16.33 44.40
N LEU A 411 -2.56 -15.10 43.93
CA LEU A 411 -2.01 -14.58 42.70
C LEU A 411 -0.51 -14.33 42.82
N ARG A 412 0.28 -15.05 42.04
CA ARG A 412 1.73 -14.95 42.02
C ARG A 412 2.19 -13.88 41.03
N GLU A 413 3.36 -13.32 41.27
CA GLU A 413 4.08 -12.55 40.29
C GLU A 413 4.70 -13.49 39.27
N VAL A 414 4.74 -13.06 37.99
CA VAL A 414 5.24 -13.85 36.87
C VAL A 414 6.48 -13.18 36.29
N ASP A 415 7.58 -13.89 36.29
CA ASP A 415 8.73 -13.61 35.45
C ASP A 415 8.56 -14.40 34.15
N GLY A 416 8.03 -13.74 33.12
CA GLY A 416 7.68 -14.38 31.85
C GLY A 416 8.86 -15.08 31.19
N ALA A 417 10.06 -14.54 31.31
CA ALA A 417 11.26 -15.13 30.71
C ALA A 417 11.70 -16.42 31.45
N LYS A 418 11.52 -16.47 32.76
CA LYS A 418 11.93 -17.59 33.62
C LYS A 418 10.83 -18.65 33.74
N ASP A 419 9.62 -18.21 34.09
CA ASP A 419 8.52 -19.13 34.43
C ASP A 419 7.92 -19.79 33.18
N LEU A 420 8.09 -19.15 32.01
CA LEU A 420 7.66 -19.64 30.71
C LEU A 420 8.86 -19.82 29.76
N SER A 421 10.01 -20.22 30.31
CA SER A 421 11.28 -20.39 29.57
C SER A 421 11.14 -21.29 28.33
N TYR A 422 10.32 -22.34 28.42
CA TYR A 422 10.04 -23.23 27.27
C TYR A 422 9.40 -22.49 26.09
N VAL A 423 8.62 -21.43 26.31
CA VAL A 423 8.09 -20.60 25.24
C VAL A 423 9.21 -19.75 24.61
N MET A 424 10.10 -19.18 25.45
CA MET A 424 11.26 -18.41 24.99
C MET A 424 12.21 -19.27 24.16
N ASP A 425 12.41 -20.52 24.58
CA ASP A 425 13.24 -21.48 23.84
C ASP A 425 12.59 -21.88 22.52
N ALA A 426 11.25 -22.04 22.47
CA ALA A 426 10.52 -22.24 21.23
C ALA A 426 10.72 -21.04 20.26
N VAL A 427 10.59 -19.80 20.76
CA VAL A 427 10.80 -18.58 19.95
C VAL A 427 12.22 -18.56 19.36
N ARG A 428 13.26 -18.86 20.15
CA ARG A 428 14.66 -18.93 19.68
C ARG A 428 14.84 -20.00 18.60
N LEU A 429 14.29 -21.20 18.81
CA LEU A 429 14.37 -22.30 17.85
C LEU A 429 13.63 -21.99 16.56
N ILE A 430 12.44 -21.40 16.63
CA ILE A 430 11.69 -20.95 15.47
C ILE A 430 12.50 -19.93 14.68
N ARG A 431 13.07 -18.94 15.37
CA ARG A 431 13.84 -17.88 14.70
C ARG A 431 15.07 -18.43 13.97
N GLN A 432 15.73 -19.45 14.52
CA GLN A 432 16.86 -20.12 13.89
C GLN A 432 16.46 -20.89 12.63
N LYS A 433 15.26 -21.47 12.59
CA LYS A 433 14.77 -22.30 11.50
C LYS A 433 14.05 -21.50 10.40
N LEU A 434 13.36 -20.41 10.73
CA LEU A 434 12.66 -19.57 9.75
C LEU A 434 13.66 -18.85 8.84
N LYS A 435 13.26 -18.68 7.57
CA LYS A 435 14.02 -17.85 6.62
C LYS A 435 14.24 -16.44 7.20
N PRO A 436 15.40 -15.81 6.95
CA PRO A 436 15.74 -14.51 7.56
C PRO A 436 14.70 -13.41 7.38
N HIS A 437 13.98 -13.39 6.26
CA HIS A 437 13.00 -12.37 5.91
C HIS A 437 11.57 -12.65 6.43
N ILE A 438 11.32 -13.81 7.02
CA ILE A 438 10.00 -14.13 7.60
C ILE A 438 9.98 -13.71 9.07
N PRO A 439 9.19 -12.71 9.46
CA PRO A 439 9.06 -12.31 10.85
C PRO A 439 8.26 -13.33 11.66
N LEU A 440 8.56 -13.40 12.93
CA LEU A 440 7.85 -14.21 13.92
C LEU A 440 6.97 -13.30 14.78
N ILE A 441 5.70 -13.64 14.86
CA ILE A 441 4.71 -13.00 15.74
C ILE A 441 4.67 -13.77 17.04
N GLY A 442 5.01 -13.10 18.16
CA GLY A 442 4.71 -13.54 19.50
C GLY A 442 3.28 -13.14 19.90
N PHE A 443 2.70 -13.76 20.91
CA PHE A 443 1.34 -13.39 21.31
C PHE A 443 1.03 -13.70 22.77
N ALA A 444 -0.06 -13.09 23.26
CA ALA A 444 -0.71 -13.41 24.53
C ALA A 444 -2.22 -13.15 24.44
N GLY A 445 -2.95 -13.64 25.42
CA GLY A 445 -4.33 -13.18 25.66
C GLY A 445 -4.33 -11.73 26.16
N ALA A 446 -5.30 -10.94 25.72
CA ALA A 446 -5.54 -9.61 26.25
C ALA A 446 -6.16 -9.68 27.66
N PRO A 447 -6.06 -8.61 28.45
CA PRO A 447 -6.42 -8.65 29.88
C PRO A 447 -7.84 -9.12 30.17
N PHE A 448 -8.85 -8.66 29.39
CA PHE A 448 -10.24 -9.07 29.61
C PHE A 448 -10.46 -10.56 29.32
N THR A 449 -9.95 -11.05 28.20
CA THR A 449 -10.07 -12.46 27.84
C THR A 449 -9.38 -13.35 28.85
N LEU A 450 -8.18 -12.99 29.33
CA LEU A 450 -7.50 -13.75 30.39
C LEU A 450 -8.28 -13.73 31.71
N ALA A 451 -8.74 -12.54 32.13
CA ALA A 451 -9.55 -12.41 33.36
C ALA A 451 -10.82 -13.28 33.30
N SER A 452 -11.50 -13.25 32.14
CA SER A 452 -12.72 -14.04 31.93
C SER A 452 -12.44 -15.55 32.08
N TYR A 453 -11.35 -16.08 31.46
CA TYR A 453 -10.98 -17.50 31.65
C TYR A 453 -10.64 -17.84 33.08
N LEU A 454 -9.86 -16.97 33.72
CA LEU A 454 -9.45 -17.18 35.12
C LEU A 454 -10.65 -17.15 36.08
N ILE A 455 -11.63 -16.32 35.82
CA ILE A 455 -12.83 -16.17 36.66
C ILE A 455 -13.86 -17.25 36.32
N GLU A 456 -14.24 -17.45 35.04
CA GLU A 456 -15.26 -18.45 34.67
C GLU A 456 -14.74 -19.89 34.88
N GLY A 457 -13.44 -20.10 34.72
CA GLY A 457 -12.80 -21.42 34.80
C GLY A 457 -12.87 -22.21 33.48
N ARG A 458 -13.63 -21.74 32.51
CA ARG A 458 -13.80 -22.34 31.17
C ARG A 458 -14.49 -21.34 30.23
N GLY A 459 -14.69 -21.73 28.99
CA GLY A 459 -15.55 -20.95 28.07
C GLY A 459 -16.94 -20.73 28.66
N SER A 460 -17.43 -19.51 28.61
CA SER A 460 -18.76 -19.12 29.11
C SER A 460 -19.56 -18.48 27.98
N LYS A 461 -20.90 -18.57 28.05
CA LYS A 461 -21.82 -17.81 27.18
C LYS A 461 -22.31 -16.54 27.86
N ASP A 462 -22.48 -16.60 29.18
CA ASP A 462 -23.18 -15.57 29.95
C ASP A 462 -22.20 -14.69 30.76
N TYR A 463 -20.95 -15.15 30.97
CA TYR A 463 -19.90 -14.45 31.74
C TYR A 463 -20.38 -13.92 33.10
N PHE A 464 -21.24 -14.70 33.75
CA PHE A 464 -21.90 -14.29 34.97
C PHE A 464 -20.92 -13.95 36.09
N HIS A 465 -19.94 -14.82 36.33
CA HIS A 465 -18.95 -14.58 37.39
C HIS A 465 -18.04 -13.40 37.06
N THR A 466 -17.65 -13.28 35.79
CA THR A 466 -16.81 -12.17 35.32
C THR A 466 -17.52 -10.82 35.52
N ARG A 467 -18.80 -10.70 35.10
CA ARG A 467 -19.60 -9.49 35.35
C ARG A 467 -19.77 -9.20 36.83
N SER A 468 -20.04 -10.24 37.67
CA SER A 468 -20.19 -10.07 39.09
C SER A 468 -18.94 -9.47 39.77
N VAL A 469 -17.74 -9.93 39.39
CA VAL A 469 -16.48 -9.37 39.94
C VAL A 469 -16.22 -7.97 39.36
N MET A 470 -16.42 -7.80 38.05
CA MET A 470 -16.13 -6.55 37.34
C MET A 470 -17.00 -5.38 37.83
N GLU A 471 -18.32 -5.60 37.98
CA GLU A 471 -19.26 -4.57 38.37
C GLU A 471 -19.49 -4.49 39.87
N GLY A 472 -19.49 -5.63 40.55
CA GLY A 472 -19.80 -5.72 41.98
C GLY A 472 -18.62 -5.47 42.92
N GLU A 473 -17.40 -5.81 42.48
CA GLU A 473 -16.18 -5.72 43.29
C GLU A 473 -15.04 -5.02 42.56
N PHE A 474 -15.24 -3.78 42.11
CA PHE A 474 -14.27 -3.07 41.29
C PHE A 474 -12.83 -3.07 41.84
N ALA A 475 -12.64 -2.94 43.14
CA ALA A 475 -11.31 -2.97 43.77
C ALA A 475 -10.63 -4.35 43.63
N VAL A 476 -11.40 -5.44 43.59
CA VAL A 476 -10.90 -6.79 43.32
C VAL A 476 -10.58 -6.98 41.86
N TRP A 477 -11.49 -6.50 40.98
CA TRP A 477 -11.27 -6.45 39.52
C TRP A 477 -9.98 -5.70 39.16
N ASP A 478 -9.79 -4.49 39.68
CA ASP A 478 -8.60 -3.68 39.43
C ASP A 478 -7.29 -4.39 39.83
N LYS A 479 -7.29 -5.02 40.99
CA LYS A 479 -6.10 -5.80 41.46
C LYS A 479 -5.83 -7.00 40.55
N LEU A 480 -6.85 -7.75 40.18
CA LEU A 480 -6.71 -8.89 39.26
C LEU A 480 -6.19 -8.42 37.88
N MET A 481 -6.80 -7.40 37.31
CA MET A 481 -6.40 -6.86 36.02
C MET A 481 -4.97 -6.33 36.02
N LYS A 482 -4.55 -5.60 37.03
CA LYS A 482 -3.17 -5.13 37.19
C LYS A 482 -2.17 -6.28 37.28
N ARG A 483 -2.54 -7.37 37.97
CA ARG A 483 -1.69 -8.57 38.06
C ARG A 483 -1.57 -9.26 36.70
N ILE A 484 -2.67 -9.39 35.94
CA ILE A 484 -2.68 -9.93 34.57
C ILE A 484 -1.81 -9.06 33.66
N VAL A 485 -1.99 -7.74 33.70
CA VAL A 485 -1.21 -6.78 32.88
C VAL A 485 0.29 -6.94 33.16
N SER A 486 0.71 -6.92 34.42
CA SER A 486 2.12 -7.08 34.79
C SER A 486 2.70 -8.40 34.28
N ALA A 487 1.99 -9.51 34.46
CA ALA A 487 2.40 -10.83 33.99
C ALA A 487 2.51 -10.86 32.46
N THR A 488 1.52 -10.28 31.74
CA THR A 488 1.49 -10.26 30.26
C THR A 488 2.60 -9.39 29.71
N ILE A 489 2.91 -8.23 30.30
CA ILE A 489 4.05 -7.39 29.92
C ILE A 489 5.36 -8.17 30.03
N SER A 490 5.60 -8.83 31.16
CA SER A 490 6.80 -9.64 31.38
C SER A 490 6.90 -10.76 30.33
N TYR A 491 5.81 -11.46 30.07
CA TYR A 491 5.74 -12.56 29.10
C TYR A 491 6.00 -12.12 27.65
N LEU A 492 5.36 -11.05 27.19
CA LEU A 492 5.54 -10.54 25.82
C LEU A 492 6.91 -9.90 25.59
N ASN A 493 7.43 -9.17 26.57
CA ASN A 493 8.79 -8.64 26.51
C ASN A 493 9.84 -9.78 26.52
N GLY A 494 9.56 -10.90 27.19
CA GLY A 494 10.35 -12.11 27.09
C GLY A 494 10.37 -12.70 25.68
N GLN A 495 9.21 -12.85 25.03
CA GLN A 495 9.09 -13.32 23.64
C GLN A 495 9.84 -12.39 22.67
N ALA A 496 9.71 -11.08 22.85
CA ALA A 496 10.42 -10.08 22.08
C ALA A 496 11.94 -10.19 22.24
N ALA A 497 12.42 -10.38 23.48
CA ALA A 497 13.83 -10.59 23.77
C ALA A 497 14.37 -11.92 23.23
N ALA A 498 13.52 -12.94 23.12
CA ALA A 498 13.85 -14.23 22.53
C ALA A 498 13.89 -14.22 21.00
N GLY A 499 13.31 -13.18 20.35
CA GLY A 499 13.41 -12.98 18.90
C GLY A 499 12.10 -12.86 18.13
N ALA A 500 10.96 -12.57 18.78
CA ALA A 500 9.74 -12.17 18.10
C ALA A 500 9.86 -10.72 17.57
N GLN A 501 9.38 -10.47 16.35
CA GLN A 501 9.44 -9.16 15.69
C GLN A 501 8.15 -8.35 15.81
N ALA A 502 7.01 -9.00 16.07
CA ALA A 502 5.72 -8.37 16.33
C ALA A 502 5.01 -9.09 17.46
N LEU A 503 4.06 -8.44 18.12
CA LEU A 503 3.29 -9.01 19.21
C LEU A 503 1.80 -8.90 18.91
N GLN A 504 1.04 -9.98 19.12
CA GLN A 504 -0.41 -10.04 18.94
C GLN A 504 -1.11 -10.21 20.30
N LEU A 505 -2.06 -9.34 20.59
CA LEU A 505 -2.97 -9.47 21.72
C LEU A 505 -4.32 -10.01 21.24
N PHE A 506 -4.76 -11.12 21.81
CA PHE A 506 -6.06 -11.74 21.50
C PHE A 506 -7.09 -11.42 22.58
N ASP A 507 -8.09 -10.62 22.23
CA ASP A 507 -9.23 -10.28 23.09
C ASP A 507 -10.54 -10.87 22.55
N SER A 508 -10.55 -12.18 22.40
CA SER A 508 -11.60 -12.93 21.72
C SER A 508 -12.98 -12.80 22.37
N TRP A 509 -13.08 -12.37 23.63
CA TRP A 509 -14.36 -12.33 24.35
C TRP A 509 -14.83 -10.92 24.71
N VAL A 510 -14.09 -9.90 24.31
CA VAL A 510 -14.40 -8.51 24.67
C VAL A 510 -15.71 -8.00 24.07
N GLY A 511 -16.14 -8.56 22.95
CA GLY A 511 -17.35 -8.15 22.24
C GLY A 511 -18.67 -8.31 23.01
N ILE A 512 -18.66 -9.07 24.11
CA ILE A 512 -19.82 -9.20 25.00
C ILE A 512 -20.13 -7.92 25.78
N LEU A 513 -19.19 -6.99 25.84
CA LEU A 513 -19.31 -5.74 26.61
C LEU A 513 -20.03 -4.66 25.81
N SER A 514 -20.67 -3.74 26.50
CA SER A 514 -21.06 -2.47 25.90
C SER A 514 -19.84 -1.55 25.70
N PRO A 515 -19.91 -0.54 24.81
CA PRO A 515 -18.84 0.45 24.67
C PRO A 515 -18.47 1.17 25.96
N ALA A 516 -19.43 1.44 26.84
CA ALA A 516 -19.19 2.07 28.13
C ALA A 516 -18.43 1.15 29.09
N GLU A 517 -18.81 -0.14 29.15
CA GLU A 517 -18.11 -1.15 29.95
C GLU A 517 -16.68 -1.34 29.44
N TYR A 518 -16.48 -1.47 28.13
CA TYR A 518 -15.16 -1.56 27.55
C TYR A 518 -14.26 -0.38 27.94
N LYS A 519 -14.77 0.84 27.78
CA LYS A 519 -14.05 2.06 28.12
C LYS A 519 -13.65 2.12 29.59
N HIS A 520 -14.54 1.70 30.48
CA HIS A 520 -14.33 1.81 31.93
C HIS A 520 -13.52 0.64 32.52
N PHE A 521 -13.83 -0.58 32.13
CA PHE A 521 -13.30 -1.78 32.78
C PHE A 521 -12.15 -2.47 32.03
N VAL A 522 -11.88 -2.11 30.76
CA VAL A 522 -10.90 -2.83 29.92
C VAL A 522 -9.85 -1.90 29.33
N LEU A 523 -10.26 -0.82 28.66
CA LEU A 523 -9.36 0.08 27.95
C LEU A 523 -8.15 0.54 28.77
N PRO A 524 -8.26 0.98 30.04
CA PRO A 524 -7.13 1.45 30.81
C PRO A 524 -6.04 0.37 31.01
N TYR A 525 -6.44 -0.89 31.12
CA TYR A 525 -5.52 -2.01 31.30
C TYR A 525 -4.85 -2.42 29.98
N VAL A 526 -5.57 -2.34 28.87
CA VAL A 526 -4.97 -2.55 27.54
C VAL A 526 -3.94 -1.47 27.23
N GLN A 527 -4.25 -0.20 27.53
CA GLN A 527 -3.31 0.92 27.40
C GLN A 527 -2.07 0.71 28.26
N GLN A 528 -2.23 0.36 29.53
CA GLN A 528 -1.12 0.08 30.45
C GLN A 528 -0.26 -1.09 29.94
N LEU A 529 -0.88 -2.14 29.41
CA LEU A 529 -0.17 -3.27 28.84
C LEU A 529 0.68 -2.84 27.66
N ILE A 530 0.09 -2.16 26.66
CA ILE A 530 0.80 -1.75 25.44
C ILE A 530 1.93 -0.78 25.77
N GLN A 531 1.71 0.18 26.68
CA GLN A 531 2.74 1.11 27.15
C GLN A 531 3.92 0.42 27.85
N GLY A 532 3.69 -0.73 28.47
CA GLY A 532 4.73 -1.52 29.12
C GLY A 532 5.54 -2.42 28.19
N LEU A 533 5.17 -2.51 26.92
CA LEU A 533 5.90 -3.28 25.92
C LEU A 533 7.08 -2.49 25.35
N LYS A 534 8.05 -3.18 24.74
CA LYS A 534 9.20 -2.55 24.07
C LYS A 534 8.73 -1.67 22.92
N PRO A 535 9.20 -0.41 22.82
CA PRO A 535 8.63 0.60 21.90
C PRO A 535 8.86 0.30 20.42
N ASP A 536 9.87 -0.50 20.07
CA ASP A 536 10.26 -0.75 18.67
C ASP A 536 9.59 -2.00 18.05
N ILE A 537 8.67 -2.63 18.79
CA ILE A 537 8.01 -3.86 18.34
C ILE A 537 6.53 -3.58 18.10
N PRO A 538 6.04 -3.71 16.84
CA PRO A 538 4.63 -3.48 16.54
C PRO A 538 3.70 -4.38 17.34
N VAL A 539 2.64 -3.79 17.87
CA VAL A 539 1.59 -4.46 18.65
C VAL A 539 0.31 -4.51 17.84
N ILE A 540 -0.23 -5.71 17.67
CA ILE A 540 -1.50 -5.97 17.00
C ILE A 540 -2.54 -6.28 18.09
N TYR A 541 -3.62 -5.52 18.14
CA TYR A 541 -4.75 -5.80 19.02
C TYR A 541 -5.92 -6.33 18.22
N PHE A 542 -6.43 -7.51 18.57
CA PHE A 542 -7.53 -8.18 17.90
C PHE A 542 -8.61 -8.59 18.90
N GLY A 543 -9.85 -8.26 18.59
CA GLY A 543 -11.04 -8.75 19.28
C GLY A 543 -12.12 -9.14 18.30
N THR A 544 -13.10 -9.94 18.75
CA THR A 544 -14.31 -10.28 17.99
C THR A 544 -15.48 -9.40 18.42
N GLU A 545 -16.39 -9.08 17.49
CA GLU A 545 -17.57 -8.24 17.70
C GLU A 545 -17.21 -6.84 18.24
N THR A 546 -16.06 -6.32 17.83
CA THR A 546 -15.50 -5.06 18.35
C THR A 546 -15.89 -3.82 17.57
N ALA A 547 -16.75 -3.92 16.55
CA ALA A 547 -17.19 -2.78 15.75
C ALA A 547 -17.71 -1.60 16.61
N PRO A 548 -18.53 -1.81 17.69
CA PRO A 548 -18.96 -0.72 18.55
C PRO A 548 -17.83 -0.02 19.32
N PHE A 549 -16.64 -0.64 19.41
CA PHE A 549 -15.50 -0.13 20.17
C PHE A 549 -14.48 0.62 19.33
N TYR A 550 -14.59 0.67 18.01
CA TYR A 550 -13.60 1.31 17.13
C TYR A 550 -13.19 2.73 17.56
N PRO A 551 -14.09 3.59 18.06
CA PRO A 551 -13.68 4.89 18.60
C PRO A 551 -12.65 4.81 19.73
N PHE A 552 -12.67 3.71 20.51
CA PHE A 552 -11.78 3.49 21.65
C PHE A 552 -10.58 2.61 21.30
N LEU A 553 -10.68 1.72 20.30
CA LEU A 553 -9.57 0.84 19.92
C LEU A 553 -8.35 1.62 19.45
N LYS A 554 -8.55 2.75 18.76
CA LYS A 554 -7.46 3.67 18.38
C LYS A 554 -6.75 4.30 19.59
N GLU A 555 -7.42 4.36 20.76
CA GLU A 555 -6.86 4.91 21.99
C GLU A 555 -6.00 3.88 22.74
N THR A 556 -6.04 2.60 22.36
CA THR A 556 -5.26 1.53 23.02
C THR A 556 -3.76 1.72 22.88
N GLY A 557 -3.30 2.41 21.84
CA GLY A 557 -1.89 2.56 21.49
C GLY A 557 -1.33 1.44 20.62
N ALA A 558 -2.19 0.51 20.13
CA ALA A 558 -1.77 -0.54 19.22
C ALA A 558 -1.43 0.02 17.83
N ASP A 559 -0.39 -0.52 17.19
CA ASP A 559 0.05 -0.13 15.84
C ASP A 559 -0.88 -0.69 14.77
N VAL A 560 -1.47 -1.85 15.03
CA VAL A 560 -2.38 -2.56 14.11
C VAL A 560 -3.65 -2.96 14.87
N ILE A 561 -4.81 -2.67 14.28
CA ILE A 561 -6.08 -3.18 14.80
C ILE A 561 -6.56 -4.31 13.89
N GLY A 562 -6.71 -5.49 14.50
CA GLY A 562 -7.35 -6.63 13.85
C GLY A 562 -8.87 -6.46 13.88
N VAL A 563 -9.51 -6.61 12.73
CA VAL A 563 -10.96 -6.52 12.58
C VAL A 563 -11.54 -7.87 12.19
N ASP A 564 -12.72 -8.19 12.71
CA ASP A 564 -13.44 -9.40 12.35
C ASP A 564 -14.30 -9.19 11.08
N TRP A 565 -15.04 -10.20 10.68
CA TRP A 565 -15.80 -10.19 9.42
C TRP A 565 -17.22 -9.55 9.52
N HIS A 566 -17.64 -9.07 10.70
CA HIS A 566 -18.98 -8.55 10.91
C HIS A 566 -19.19 -7.16 10.28
N MET A 567 -18.12 -6.48 9.89
CA MET A 567 -18.14 -5.18 9.21
C MET A 567 -17.22 -5.20 7.99
N GLY A 568 -17.57 -4.44 6.94
CA GLY A 568 -16.68 -4.24 5.78
C GLY A 568 -15.36 -3.60 6.21
N ILE A 569 -14.24 -4.06 5.64
CA ILE A 569 -12.91 -3.61 6.05
C ILE A 569 -12.69 -2.11 5.79
N ASP A 570 -13.27 -1.57 4.74
CA ASP A 570 -13.21 -0.15 4.38
C ASP A 570 -13.98 0.71 5.38
N GLU A 571 -15.18 0.28 5.79
CA GLU A 571 -15.98 0.95 6.81
C GLU A 571 -15.30 0.90 8.18
N ALA A 572 -14.80 -0.27 8.58
CA ALA A 572 -14.06 -0.45 9.81
C ALA A 572 -12.82 0.47 9.86
N TRP A 573 -12.05 0.48 8.76
CA TRP A 573 -10.84 1.30 8.69
C TRP A 573 -11.11 2.80 8.69
N ASN A 574 -12.22 3.23 8.09
CA ASN A 574 -12.63 4.64 8.13
C ASN A 574 -12.97 5.10 9.55
N GLN A 575 -13.60 4.23 10.37
CA GLN A 575 -13.88 4.52 11.77
C GLN A 575 -12.62 4.50 12.66
N LEU A 576 -11.71 3.56 12.39
CA LEU A 576 -10.42 3.44 13.09
C LEU A 576 -9.45 4.58 12.73
N GLY A 577 -9.55 5.12 11.52
CA GLY A 577 -8.74 6.26 11.08
C GLY A 577 -7.29 5.89 10.73
N ASN A 578 -6.32 6.60 11.34
CA ASN A 578 -4.91 6.52 10.96
C ASN A 578 -4.14 5.41 11.70
N VAL A 579 -4.54 4.15 11.54
CA VAL A 579 -3.94 2.96 12.12
C VAL A 579 -3.78 1.89 11.05
N ALA A 580 -2.84 0.95 11.19
CA ALA A 580 -2.81 -0.23 10.32
C ALA A 580 -3.97 -1.18 10.66
N VAL A 581 -4.48 -1.92 9.66
CA VAL A 581 -5.62 -2.82 9.85
C VAL A 581 -5.28 -4.22 9.37
N GLN A 582 -5.63 -5.22 10.20
CA GLN A 582 -5.49 -6.63 9.89
C GLN A 582 -6.86 -7.27 9.74
N GLY A 583 -7.06 -8.04 8.69
CA GLY A 583 -8.29 -8.82 8.47
C GLY A 583 -8.72 -8.83 7.01
N ASN A 584 -9.99 -9.19 6.68
CA ASN A 584 -11.01 -9.65 7.62
C ASN A 584 -11.94 -10.69 6.93
N LEU A 585 -11.35 -11.65 6.21
CA LEU A 585 -12.14 -12.67 5.53
C LEU A 585 -12.88 -13.55 6.55
N ASP A 586 -14.18 -13.76 6.34
CA ASP A 586 -14.95 -14.73 7.13
C ASP A 586 -14.34 -16.13 6.98
N PRO A 587 -13.93 -16.79 8.07
CA PRO A 587 -13.36 -18.13 8.00
C PRO A 587 -14.30 -19.18 7.37
N SER A 588 -15.61 -18.97 7.43
CA SER A 588 -16.61 -19.88 6.84
C SER A 588 -16.55 -19.88 5.31
N VAL A 589 -16.08 -18.83 4.69
CA VAL A 589 -15.86 -18.75 3.23
C VAL A 589 -14.88 -19.86 2.77
N LEU A 590 -13.89 -20.18 3.59
CA LEU A 590 -12.94 -21.25 3.30
C LEU A 590 -13.54 -22.67 3.34
N LEU A 591 -14.81 -22.82 3.75
CA LEU A 591 -15.55 -24.10 3.66
C LEU A 591 -16.35 -24.22 2.36
N THR A 592 -16.31 -23.23 1.49
CA THR A 592 -17.02 -23.18 0.22
C THR A 592 -16.17 -23.71 -0.95
N THR A 593 -16.33 -23.19 -2.17
CA THR A 593 -15.52 -23.57 -3.32
C THR A 593 -14.30 -22.64 -3.50
N PRO A 594 -13.23 -23.09 -4.16
CA PRO A 594 -12.07 -22.24 -4.47
C PRO A 594 -12.44 -20.95 -5.22
N GLU A 595 -13.43 -21.01 -6.12
CA GLU A 595 -13.92 -19.85 -6.88
C GLU A 595 -14.55 -18.80 -5.95
N LYS A 596 -15.39 -19.24 -5.00
CA LYS A 596 -16.01 -18.35 -4.02
C LYS A 596 -14.97 -17.73 -3.10
N VAL A 597 -13.98 -18.52 -2.68
CA VAL A 597 -12.86 -18.03 -1.87
C VAL A 597 -12.10 -16.93 -2.62
N ARG A 598 -11.78 -17.12 -3.90
CA ARG A 598 -11.11 -16.08 -4.72
C ARG A 598 -11.95 -14.82 -4.80
N GLN A 599 -13.25 -14.94 -5.09
CA GLN A 599 -14.17 -13.80 -5.21
C GLN A 599 -14.24 -12.97 -3.91
N GLU A 600 -14.41 -13.60 -2.75
CA GLU A 600 -14.50 -12.88 -1.48
C GLU A 600 -13.14 -12.29 -1.06
N THR A 601 -12.04 -12.97 -1.36
CA THR A 601 -10.68 -12.44 -1.15
C THR A 601 -10.43 -11.20 -2.00
N GLU A 602 -10.75 -11.25 -3.30
CA GLU A 602 -10.64 -10.09 -4.21
C GLU A 602 -11.51 -8.92 -3.77
N LYS A 603 -12.72 -9.19 -3.27
CA LYS A 603 -13.61 -8.16 -2.76
C LYS A 603 -12.95 -7.33 -1.64
N ILE A 604 -12.34 -8.00 -0.66
CA ILE A 604 -11.61 -7.33 0.42
C ILE A 604 -10.45 -6.51 -0.14
N LEU A 605 -9.64 -7.08 -1.04
CA LEU A 605 -8.50 -6.39 -1.64
C LEU A 605 -8.91 -5.18 -2.47
N LYS A 606 -10.06 -5.25 -3.17
CA LYS A 606 -10.67 -4.11 -3.88
C LYS A 606 -11.12 -3.00 -2.92
N LEU A 607 -11.76 -3.35 -1.80
CA LEU A 607 -12.21 -2.39 -0.79
C LEU A 607 -11.03 -1.67 -0.13
N VAL A 608 -9.92 -2.38 0.11
CA VAL A 608 -8.67 -1.80 0.64
C VAL A 608 -8.00 -0.88 -0.37
N ASN A 609 -8.08 -1.21 -1.66
CA ASN A 609 -7.59 -0.40 -2.78
C ASN A 609 -6.14 0.10 -2.59
N GLY A 610 -5.24 -0.77 -2.16
CA GLY A 610 -3.81 -0.44 -1.99
C GLY A 610 -3.48 0.52 -0.85
N ARG A 611 -4.41 0.79 0.07
CA ARG A 611 -4.17 1.64 1.25
C ARG A 611 -3.04 1.06 2.09
N PRO A 612 -1.95 1.80 2.37
CA PRO A 612 -0.83 1.32 3.18
C PRO A 612 -1.25 0.94 4.60
N GLY A 613 -0.73 -0.19 5.08
CA GLY A 613 -1.04 -0.69 6.42
C GLY A 613 -2.08 -1.82 6.45
N HIS A 614 -2.46 -2.39 5.31
CA HIS A 614 -3.28 -3.59 5.28
C HIS A 614 -2.45 -4.86 5.46
N ILE A 615 -2.86 -5.71 6.39
CA ILE A 615 -2.38 -7.08 6.56
C ILE A 615 -3.57 -8.01 6.33
N PHE A 616 -3.54 -8.79 5.27
CA PHE A 616 -4.62 -9.73 5.01
C PHE A 616 -4.60 -10.88 6.03
N ASN A 617 -5.75 -11.16 6.60
CA ASN A 617 -5.98 -12.28 7.51
C ASN A 617 -7.45 -12.69 7.47
N LEU A 618 -7.79 -13.78 8.13
CA LEU A 618 -9.16 -14.11 8.45
C LEU A 618 -9.68 -13.19 9.57
N GLY A 619 -10.98 -12.99 9.62
CA GLY A 619 -11.64 -12.26 10.70
C GLY A 619 -11.72 -13.03 12.03
N HIS A 620 -11.27 -14.29 12.04
CA HIS A 620 -11.07 -15.16 13.21
C HIS A 620 -10.12 -16.32 12.85
N GLY A 621 -9.82 -17.20 13.79
CA GLY A 621 -8.99 -18.37 13.52
C GLY A 621 -9.60 -19.33 12.50
N ILE A 622 -8.75 -19.89 11.65
CA ILE A 622 -9.15 -20.90 10.65
C ILE A 622 -9.84 -22.10 11.29
N LEU A 623 -10.85 -22.63 10.60
CA LEU A 623 -11.65 -23.75 11.10
C LEU A 623 -10.93 -25.09 10.89
N PRO A 624 -11.08 -26.05 11.82
CA PRO A 624 -10.37 -27.33 11.74
C PRO A 624 -10.71 -28.20 10.53
N THR A 625 -11.86 -27.98 9.92
CA THR A 625 -12.38 -28.73 8.77
C THR A 625 -12.12 -28.03 7.42
N THR A 626 -11.37 -26.93 7.43
CA THR A 626 -11.08 -26.17 6.21
C THR A 626 -10.28 -27.00 5.21
N PRO A 627 -10.73 -27.10 3.94
CA PRO A 627 -9.96 -27.74 2.87
C PRO A 627 -8.68 -26.95 2.57
N LEU A 628 -7.54 -27.64 2.51
CA LEU A 628 -6.24 -26.97 2.28
C LEU A 628 -6.18 -26.29 0.90
N GLU A 629 -6.85 -26.83 -0.11
CA GLU A 629 -6.97 -26.23 -1.44
C GLU A 629 -7.61 -24.83 -1.40
N ASN A 630 -8.60 -24.62 -0.53
CA ASN A 630 -9.26 -23.33 -0.34
C ASN A 630 -8.32 -22.31 0.34
N VAL A 631 -7.50 -22.80 1.27
CA VAL A 631 -6.47 -21.95 1.91
C VAL A 631 -5.45 -21.50 0.86
N HIS A 632 -4.99 -22.40 -0.01
CA HIS A 632 -4.07 -22.03 -1.10
C HIS A 632 -4.73 -21.09 -2.11
N ALA A 633 -6.01 -21.30 -2.47
CA ALA A 633 -6.73 -20.39 -3.35
C ALA A 633 -6.78 -18.94 -2.80
N MET A 634 -7.02 -18.77 -1.50
CA MET A 634 -6.95 -17.47 -0.83
C MET A 634 -5.53 -16.88 -0.89
N ILE A 635 -4.52 -17.66 -0.49
CA ILE A 635 -3.12 -17.22 -0.46
C ILE A 635 -2.64 -16.79 -1.84
N GLU A 636 -2.92 -17.57 -2.87
CA GLU A 636 -2.56 -17.26 -4.26
C GLU A 636 -3.24 -15.99 -4.74
N THR A 637 -4.52 -15.79 -4.41
CA THR A 637 -5.26 -14.59 -4.76
C THR A 637 -4.61 -13.34 -4.16
N VAL A 638 -4.28 -13.37 -2.86
CA VAL A 638 -3.62 -12.25 -2.19
C VAL A 638 -2.24 -11.98 -2.78
N LYS A 639 -1.43 -13.03 -3.03
CA LYS A 639 -0.07 -12.88 -3.55
C LYS A 639 -0.02 -12.37 -4.99
N ASN A 640 -0.99 -12.75 -5.80
CA ASN A 640 -1.07 -12.33 -7.21
C ASN A 640 -1.82 -11.01 -7.40
N TRP A 641 -2.45 -10.49 -6.34
CA TRP A 641 -3.13 -9.20 -6.38
C TRP A 641 -2.11 -8.07 -6.50
N LYS A 642 -2.26 -7.26 -7.54
CA LYS A 642 -1.40 -6.08 -7.77
C LYS A 642 -2.08 -4.84 -7.20
N LEU A 643 -1.38 -4.18 -6.31
CA LEU A 643 -1.80 -2.91 -5.70
C LEU A 643 -1.71 -1.75 -6.70
#